data_281761ef744730b8be38160828b1bccd
#
_entry.id   281761ef744730b8be38160828b1bccd
#
_cell.length_a   1.000
_cell.length_b   1.000
_cell.length_c   1.000
_cell.angle_alpha   90.00
_cell.angle_beta   90.00
_cell.angle_gamma   90.00
#
_symmetry.space_group_name_H-M   'P 1'
#
loop_
_entity.id
_entity.type
_entity.pdbx_description
1 polymer ?
#
loop_
_entity_poly.entity_id
_entity_poly.type
_entity_poly.pdbx_seq_one_letter_code
_entity_poly.pdbx_strand_id
1 'polypeptide(L)'
;MSETVTNRAADNIRILSAAMVEKANSGHPGGAMGGADFVNILFTEFLNYDPSEMTWPFRDRFFLDPGHMSPMLYSVLALGGNYSLEDLKNFRQWGSVTPGHPEVDPERGVENTSGPLGQGHTMAVGAAIAERFLVARFGEWMAHKTYTFISDGGIQEEISQGAGRLAGHLGLNNLIMFYDSNDIQLSTETDSVTSEDTAMKYSAWGWNVLTIAGNDGNAIRGAIKSALNEKSRPTIIIGKTTMGKGAVKEDGSNFERQCSTHGQPLTHAGASFKKTIANLGGDPENPFEIFPDVADLYAKRIKTLKEWANTKNEEEDVWAAANPELAAKLDKFLSGDVPEFDYSKIVQKAGAATRNASATVLGAFAKGIENMIVSSADLSNSDKTDGFLNNTKAFKNGDFSGAFLQAGVCELTMASIMNGIALHGGIIAACGTFFVFSDYMKPALRMAALMELPVKYIWTHDAFRVGEDGPTHQPVEHEAQLRLMEHLKNHHGENSTLVLRPADAQETTVAWQLAIENTSTPTALILSRQNIKDLPAKTNRYEEAKQASKGAYTIEECENPAVILVASGSEVASLVEGAVLLRERDGLGVRIVSAPSEGLFREQDKTYQESVLPVNVPKFGLTAGLPVTLRGLVGDSGAIWGLSSFGFSAPYDVLDQQLGFTAENIYAQVKALLA
;
A
#
# COMPACT_ATOMS: atom_id res chain seq x y z
N MET A 1 20.82 -29.65 -14.42
CA MET A 1 20.20 -29.45 -15.75
C MET A 1 21.29 -29.23 -16.78
N SER A 2 21.05 -29.56 -18.05
CA SER A 2 22.03 -29.18 -19.08
C SER A 2 21.94 -27.67 -19.31
N GLU A 3 23.05 -27.00 -19.39
CA GLU A 3 23.17 -25.58 -19.65
C GLU A 3 22.40 -25.16 -20.93
N THR A 4 22.35 -26.04 -21.92
CA THR A 4 21.67 -25.86 -23.19
C THR A 4 20.15 -25.63 -23.01
N VAL A 5 19.45 -26.47 -22.20
CA VAL A 5 17.98 -26.33 -22.02
C VAL A 5 17.67 -25.10 -21.18
N THR A 6 18.48 -24.77 -20.18
CA THR A 6 18.32 -23.54 -19.37
C THR A 6 18.41 -22.28 -20.25
N ASN A 7 19.40 -22.22 -21.14
CA ASN A 7 19.56 -21.09 -22.04
C ASN A 7 18.39 -20.99 -23.04
N ARG A 8 17.93 -22.14 -23.59
CA ARG A 8 16.75 -22.18 -24.47
C ARG A 8 15.49 -21.73 -23.77
N ALA A 9 15.31 -22.05 -22.48
CA ALA A 9 14.17 -21.57 -21.71
C ALA A 9 14.20 -20.04 -21.52
N ALA A 10 15.38 -19.47 -21.24
CA ALA A 10 15.55 -18.02 -21.20
C ALA A 10 15.28 -17.37 -22.56
N ASP A 11 15.73 -18.00 -23.67
CA ASP A 11 15.45 -17.51 -25.03
C ASP A 11 13.95 -17.61 -25.38
N ASN A 12 13.25 -18.66 -24.90
CA ASN A 12 11.79 -18.75 -25.06
C ASN A 12 11.06 -17.62 -24.32
N ILE A 13 11.50 -17.25 -23.10
CA ILE A 13 10.98 -16.07 -22.38
C ILE A 13 11.23 -14.78 -23.17
N ARG A 14 12.42 -14.60 -23.76
CA ARG A 14 12.76 -13.45 -24.60
C ARG A 14 11.84 -13.35 -25.82
N ILE A 15 11.62 -14.47 -26.51
CA ILE A 15 10.74 -14.58 -27.68
C ILE A 15 9.31 -14.20 -27.32
N LEU A 16 8.75 -14.81 -26.28
CA LEU A 16 7.37 -14.52 -25.84
C LEU A 16 7.22 -13.07 -25.41
N SER A 17 8.21 -12.51 -24.70
CA SER A 17 8.21 -11.11 -24.27
C SER A 17 8.24 -10.15 -25.45
N ALA A 18 9.12 -10.39 -26.41
CA ALA A 18 9.19 -9.58 -27.63
C ALA A 18 7.91 -9.71 -28.48
N ALA A 19 7.35 -10.92 -28.59
CA ALA A 19 6.15 -11.19 -29.35
C ALA A 19 4.90 -10.50 -28.76
N MET A 20 4.74 -10.48 -27.42
CA MET A 20 3.69 -9.73 -26.75
C MET A 20 3.75 -8.24 -27.10
N VAL A 21 4.93 -7.64 -26.94
CA VAL A 21 5.13 -6.21 -27.19
C VAL A 21 4.95 -5.86 -28.65
N GLU A 22 5.48 -6.67 -29.56
CA GLU A 22 5.31 -6.45 -31.01
C GLU A 22 3.85 -6.54 -31.44
N LYS A 23 3.13 -7.58 -30.99
CA LYS A 23 1.70 -7.77 -31.29
C LYS A 23 0.83 -6.64 -30.73
N ALA A 24 1.09 -6.20 -29.50
CA ALA A 24 0.38 -5.08 -28.87
C ALA A 24 0.77 -3.72 -29.48
N ASN A 25 1.81 -3.68 -30.29
CA ASN A 25 2.41 -2.45 -30.82
C ASN A 25 2.75 -1.43 -29.70
N SER A 26 3.01 -1.91 -28.50
CA SER A 26 3.23 -1.12 -27.27
C SER A 26 3.86 -1.97 -26.18
N GLY A 27 4.85 -1.45 -25.47
CA GLY A 27 5.47 -2.12 -24.32
C GLY A 27 6.99 -1.98 -24.26
N HIS A 28 7.61 -2.76 -23.39
CA HIS A 28 9.02 -2.64 -23.01
C HIS A 28 9.74 -4.00 -23.17
N PRO A 29 10.28 -4.31 -24.34
CA PRO A 29 10.90 -5.61 -24.56
C PRO A 29 12.31 -5.72 -24.00
N GLY A 30 13.09 -4.63 -23.97
CA GLY A 30 14.52 -4.66 -23.73
C GLY A 30 14.92 -5.20 -22.37
N GLY A 31 14.37 -4.66 -21.28
CA GLY A 31 14.60 -5.16 -19.92
C GLY A 31 14.07 -6.57 -19.73
N ALA A 32 12.88 -6.88 -20.26
CA ALA A 32 12.27 -8.21 -20.21
C ALA A 32 13.17 -9.27 -20.87
N MET A 33 13.81 -8.94 -21.98
CA MET A 33 14.79 -9.81 -22.64
C MET A 33 16.10 -9.95 -21.83
N GLY A 34 16.53 -8.87 -21.16
CA GLY A 34 17.73 -8.85 -20.31
C GLY A 34 17.63 -9.72 -19.07
N GLY A 35 16.50 -9.65 -18.36
CA GLY A 35 16.27 -10.37 -17.10
C GLY A 35 15.86 -11.84 -17.23
N ALA A 36 15.63 -12.33 -18.45
CA ALA A 36 15.07 -13.67 -18.71
C ALA A 36 15.88 -14.82 -18.10
N ASP A 37 17.21 -14.74 -18.06
CA ASP A 37 18.07 -15.79 -17.46
C ASP A 37 17.80 -15.93 -15.95
N PHE A 38 17.72 -14.81 -15.23
CA PHE A 38 17.49 -14.84 -13.79
C PHE A 38 16.12 -15.43 -13.45
N VAL A 39 15.04 -14.92 -14.06
CA VAL A 39 13.69 -15.38 -13.72
C VAL A 39 13.49 -16.85 -14.09
N ASN A 40 14.04 -17.29 -15.23
CA ASN A 40 13.99 -18.69 -15.62
C ASN A 40 14.66 -19.60 -14.57
N ILE A 41 15.87 -19.28 -14.12
CA ILE A 41 16.60 -20.07 -13.12
C ILE A 41 15.88 -19.99 -11.77
N LEU A 42 15.40 -18.83 -11.36
CA LEU A 42 14.64 -18.68 -10.12
C LEU A 42 13.42 -19.61 -10.11
N PHE A 43 12.57 -19.54 -11.12
CA PHE A 43 11.33 -20.32 -11.17
C PHE A 43 11.55 -21.82 -11.39
N THR A 44 12.56 -22.21 -12.16
CA THR A 44 12.82 -23.63 -12.46
C THR A 44 13.64 -24.35 -11.39
N GLU A 45 14.37 -23.62 -10.51
CA GLU A 45 15.31 -24.27 -9.59
C GLU A 45 15.15 -23.88 -8.13
N PHE A 46 14.66 -22.67 -7.80
CA PHE A 46 14.74 -22.13 -6.44
C PHE A 46 13.41 -21.72 -5.84
N LEU A 47 12.56 -20.98 -6.56
CA LEU A 47 11.29 -20.47 -6.04
C LEU A 47 10.33 -21.63 -5.72
N ASN A 48 9.95 -21.78 -4.46
CA ASN A 48 9.08 -22.86 -4.00
C ASN A 48 7.67 -22.35 -3.71
N TYR A 49 6.68 -22.98 -4.29
CA TYR A 49 5.25 -22.69 -4.15
C TYR A 49 4.43 -23.94 -4.43
N ASP A 50 3.15 -23.95 -4.11
CA ASP A 50 2.25 -25.01 -4.54
C ASP A 50 1.64 -24.66 -5.90
N PRO A 51 1.96 -25.41 -6.97
CA PRO A 51 1.35 -25.16 -8.28
C PRO A 51 -0.15 -25.48 -8.34
N SER A 52 -0.71 -26.15 -7.34
CA SER A 52 -2.13 -26.46 -7.21
C SER A 52 -2.89 -25.40 -6.44
N GLU A 53 -2.19 -24.60 -5.62
CA GLU A 53 -2.71 -23.54 -4.78
C GLU A 53 -1.71 -22.36 -4.72
N MET A 54 -1.75 -21.52 -5.75
CA MET A 54 -0.83 -20.38 -5.88
C MET A 54 -0.91 -19.38 -4.72
N THR A 55 -2.02 -19.38 -3.97
CA THR A 55 -2.25 -18.52 -2.80
C THR A 55 -1.78 -19.14 -1.48
N TRP A 56 -1.25 -20.38 -1.50
CA TRP A 56 -0.78 -21.06 -0.29
C TRP A 56 0.11 -20.15 0.59
N PRO A 57 -0.19 -19.98 1.89
CA PRO A 57 0.42 -18.91 2.72
C PRO A 57 1.93 -19.00 2.88
N PHE A 58 2.49 -20.22 2.85
CA PHE A 58 3.90 -20.50 3.16
C PHE A 58 4.80 -20.65 1.91
N ARG A 59 4.31 -20.16 0.75
CA ARG A 59 5.08 -20.13 -0.49
C ARG A 59 6.19 -19.08 -0.45
N ASP A 60 7.29 -19.32 -1.16
CA ASP A 60 8.20 -18.25 -1.54
C ASP A 60 7.46 -17.21 -2.40
N ARG A 61 7.79 -15.94 -2.24
CA ARG A 61 7.12 -14.83 -2.95
C ARG A 61 8.08 -14.16 -3.91
N PHE A 62 7.58 -13.78 -5.08
CA PHE A 62 8.34 -13.02 -6.07
C PHE A 62 7.67 -11.69 -6.40
N PHE A 63 8.32 -10.59 -6.03
CA PHE A 63 7.86 -9.22 -6.31
C PHE A 63 8.60 -8.64 -7.51
N LEU A 64 7.86 -8.14 -8.50
CA LEU A 64 8.42 -7.42 -9.63
C LEU A 64 8.30 -5.91 -9.38
N ASP A 65 9.43 -5.21 -9.19
CA ASP A 65 9.43 -3.76 -9.06
C ASP A 65 9.29 -3.04 -10.41
N PRO A 66 10.07 -3.34 -11.46
CA PRO A 66 9.94 -2.71 -12.76
C PRO A 66 8.73 -3.25 -13.53
N GLY A 67 7.53 -2.74 -13.21
CA GLY A 67 6.28 -3.21 -13.82
C GLY A 67 6.26 -3.17 -15.34
N HIS A 68 7.06 -2.30 -15.96
CA HIS A 68 7.23 -2.28 -17.42
C HIS A 68 7.87 -3.58 -17.97
N MET A 69 8.52 -4.38 -17.12
CA MET A 69 9.05 -5.70 -17.49
C MET A 69 8.00 -6.83 -17.35
N SER A 70 6.73 -6.49 -17.25
CA SER A 70 5.60 -7.43 -17.19
C SER A 70 5.65 -8.55 -18.23
N PRO A 71 6.10 -8.34 -19.50
CA PRO A 71 6.20 -9.43 -20.46
C PRO A 71 7.12 -10.58 -20.01
N MET A 72 8.18 -10.28 -19.26
CA MET A 72 9.05 -11.30 -18.67
C MET A 72 8.30 -12.14 -17.63
N LEU A 73 7.56 -11.47 -16.73
CA LEU A 73 6.79 -12.13 -15.67
C LEU A 73 5.68 -13.01 -16.28
N TYR A 74 4.90 -12.49 -17.21
CA TYR A 74 3.84 -13.26 -17.86
C TYR A 74 4.40 -14.45 -18.67
N SER A 75 5.56 -14.27 -19.31
CA SER A 75 6.22 -15.36 -20.04
C SER A 75 6.63 -16.49 -19.12
N VAL A 76 7.31 -16.21 -18.00
CA VAL A 76 7.76 -17.27 -17.07
C VAL A 76 6.56 -17.95 -16.39
N LEU A 77 5.52 -17.21 -16.05
CA LEU A 77 4.27 -17.75 -15.48
C LEU A 77 3.49 -18.58 -16.51
N ALA A 78 3.52 -18.22 -17.79
CA ALA A 78 2.93 -19.02 -18.85
C ALA A 78 3.68 -20.35 -19.05
N LEU A 79 5.01 -20.34 -18.98
CA LEU A 79 5.80 -21.57 -18.99
C LEU A 79 5.48 -22.46 -17.78
N GLY A 80 5.16 -21.85 -16.63
CA GLY A 80 4.67 -22.51 -15.42
C GLY A 80 3.23 -23.02 -15.51
N GLY A 81 2.47 -22.62 -16.54
CA GLY A 81 1.07 -23.02 -16.75
C GLY A 81 0.02 -22.10 -16.13
N ASN A 82 0.42 -20.97 -15.55
CA ASN A 82 -0.48 -20.00 -14.89
C ASN A 82 -1.19 -19.06 -15.89
N TYR A 83 -0.63 -18.90 -17.09
CA TYR A 83 -1.21 -18.16 -18.20
C TYR A 83 -1.24 -19.02 -19.46
N SER A 84 -2.27 -18.87 -20.28
CA SER A 84 -2.31 -19.47 -21.60
C SER A 84 -1.56 -18.63 -22.63
N LEU A 85 -1.17 -19.21 -23.75
CA LEU A 85 -0.58 -18.44 -24.86
C LEU A 85 -1.56 -17.42 -25.44
N GLU A 86 -2.88 -17.65 -25.30
CA GLU A 86 -3.89 -16.69 -25.73
C GLU A 86 -3.94 -15.47 -24.80
N ASP A 87 -3.73 -15.65 -23.48
CA ASP A 87 -3.58 -14.55 -22.55
C ASP A 87 -2.38 -13.66 -22.94
N LEU A 88 -1.24 -14.27 -23.30
CA LEU A 88 -0.07 -13.54 -23.77
C LEU A 88 -0.35 -12.76 -25.07
N LYS A 89 -1.09 -13.35 -26.00
CA LYS A 89 -1.48 -12.68 -27.24
C LYS A 89 -2.42 -11.49 -27.03
N ASN A 90 -3.12 -11.45 -25.88
CA ASN A 90 -4.02 -10.38 -25.48
C ASN A 90 -3.35 -9.36 -24.56
N PHE A 91 -2.02 -9.34 -24.48
CA PHE A 91 -1.27 -8.36 -23.72
C PHE A 91 -1.69 -6.92 -24.05
N ARG A 92 -2.00 -6.12 -23.01
CA ARG A 92 -2.47 -4.72 -23.11
C ARG A 92 -3.81 -4.54 -23.83
N GLN A 93 -4.63 -5.57 -23.93
CA GLN A 93 -5.97 -5.43 -24.50
C GLN A 93 -7.01 -5.20 -23.39
N TRP A 94 -8.14 -4.59 -23.76
CA TRP A 94 -9.24 -4.35 -22.81
C TRP A 94 -9.77 -5.66 -22.23
N GLY A 95 -9.85 -5.71 -20.88
CA GLY A 95 -10.33 -6.90 -20.17
C GLY A 95 -9.37 -8.09 -20.15
N SER A 96 -8.12 -7.91 -20.62
CA SER A 96 -7.10 -8.94 -20.58
C SER A 96 -6.55 -9.12 -19.15
N VAL A 97 -6.20 -10.36 -18.81
CA VAL A 97 -5.49 -10.71 -17.58
C VAL A 97 -3.97 -10.44 -17.63
N THR A 98 -3.49 -9.85 -18.74
CA THR A 98 -2.11 -9.43 -18.93
C THR A 98 -2.02 -7.92 -19.18
N PRO A 99 -2.35 -7.09 -18.19
CA PRO A 99 -2.23 -5.63 -18.30
C PRO A 99 -0.79 -5.19 -18.57
N GLY A 100 -0.62 -3.96 -19.03
CA GLY A 100 0.69 -3.42 -19.44
C GLY A 100 1.73 -3.35 -18.34
N HIS A 101 1.29 -3.17 -17.11
CA HIS A 101 2.05 -3.32 -15.86
C HIS A 101 1.28 -4.29 -15.00
N PRO A 102 1.94 -5.19 -14.23
CA PRO A 102 1.22 -6.20 -13.46
C PRO A 102 0.27 -5.58 -12.44
N GLU A 103 -0.91 -6.11 -12.35
CA GLU A 103 -1.85 -5.90 -11.26
C GLU A 103 -1.84 -7.14 -10.36
N VAL A 104 -2.01 -6.96 -9.06
CA VAL A 104 -1.97 -8.07 -8.08
C VAL A 104 -2.98 -9.15 -8.45
N ASP A 105 -2.49 -10.37 -8.63
CA ASP A 105 -3.27 -11.56 -8.99
C ASP A 105 -2.54 -12.81 -8.45
N PRO A 106 -2.61 -13.04 -7.14
CA PRO A 106 -1.88 -14.12 -6.51
C PRO A 106 -2.32 -15.51 -6.99
N GLU A 107 -3.55 -15.66 -7.47
CA GLU A 107 -4.04 -16.92 -8.08
C GLU A 107 -3.26 -17.28 -9.35
N ARG A 108 -2.73 -16.29 -10.07
CA ARG A 108 -1.85 -16.48 -11.23
C ARG A 108 -0.36 -16.30 -10.92
N GLY A 109 0.00 -16.01 -9.65
CA GLY A 109 1.39 -15.85 -9.21
C GLY A 109 1.93 -14.42 -9.33
N VAL A 110 1.07 -13.41 -9.44
CA VAL A 110 1.44 -11.99 -9.42
C VAL A 110 1.24 -11.42 -8.02
N GLU A 111 2.31 -11.28 -7.26
CA GLU A 111 2.27 -10.91 -5.83
C GLU A 111 1.97 -9.43 -5.58
N ASN A 112 2.19 -8.54 -6.55
CA ASN A 112 2.00 -7.11 -6.35
C ASN A 112 1.60 -6.38 -7.63
N THR A 113 0.80 -5.34 -7.50
CA THR A 113 0.67 -4.32 -8.53
C THR A 113 1.96 -3.52 -8.61
N SER A 114 2.49 -3.32 -9.80
CA SER A 114 3.72 -2.61 -10.05
C SER A 114 3.55 -1.57 -11.16
N GLY A 115 4.41 -0.56 -11.19
CA GLY A 115 4.35 0.56 -12.14
C GLY A 115 5.10 1.75 -11.59
N PRO A 116 4.70 2.32 -10.43
CA PRO A 116 5.54 3.27 -9.71
C PRO A 116 6.81 2.56 -9.20
N LEU A 117 7.95 2.86 -9.84
CA LEU A 117 9.24 2.28 -9.48
C LEU A 117 9.58 2.51 -8.00
N GLY A 118 10.30 1.58 -7.40
CA GLY A 118 10.67 1.63 -6.00
C GLY A 118 9.63 1.05 -5.04
N GLN A 119 8.34 1.12 -5.35
CA GLN A 119 7.31 0.60 -4.46
C GLN A 119 7.25 -0.94 -4.43
N GLY A 120 7.53 -1.61 -5.56
CA GLY A 120 7.46 -3.06 -5.67
C GLY A 120 8.43 -3.77 -4.71
N HIS A 121 9.71 -3.42 -4.74
CA HIS A 121 10.67 -4.02 -3.82
C HIS A 121 10.53 -3.51 -2.37
N THR A 122 9.98 -2.31 -2.16
CA THR A 122 9.64 -1.84 -0.82
C THR A 122 8.50 -2.67 -0.21
N MET A 123 7.50 -3.07 -1.02
CA MET A 123 6.49 -4.04 -0.61
C MET A 123 7.10 -5.42 -0.32
N ALA A 124 8.11 -5.85 -1.06
CA ALA A 124 8.86 -7.08 -0.75
C ALA A 124 9.55 -7.03 0.63
N VAL A 125 10.08 -5.86 1.03
CA VAL A 125 10.59 -5.65 2.41
C VAL A 125 9.47 -5.83 3.43
N GLY A 126 8.28 -5.32 3.17
CA GLY A 126 7.10 -5.51 4.01
C GLY A 126 6.70 -6.98 4.15
N ALA A 127 6.66 -7.72 3.05
CA ALA A 127 6.37 -9.15 3.06
C ALA A 127 7.43 -9.95 3.85
N ALA A 128 8.70 -9.60 3.71
CA ALA A 128 9.78 -10.22 4.49
C ALA A 128 9.67 -9.93 6.00
N ILE A 129 9.23 -8.74 6.40
CA ILE A 129 8.93 -8.42 7.80
C ILE A 129 7.74 -9.25 8.31
N ALA A 130 6.68 -9.36 7.52
CA ALA A 130 5.49 -10.13 7.86
C ALA A 130 5.82 -11.61 8.11
N GLU A 131 6.61 -12.20 7.24
CA GLU A 131 7.07 -13.59 7.40
C GLU A 131 7.89 -13.74 8.69
N ARG A 132 8.88 -12.89 8.98
CA ARG A 132 9.63 -12.94 10.23
C ARG A 132 8.77 -12.73 11.48
N PHE A 133 7.76 -11.86 11.40
CA PHE A 133 6.78 -11.67 12.47
C PHE A 133 5.99 -12.94 12.78
N LEU A 134 5.52 -13.65 11.76
CA LEU A 134 4.77 -14.91 11.91
C LEU A 134 5.69 -16.03 12.39
N VAL A 135 6.87 -16.18 11.81
CA VAL A 135 7.86 -17.19 12.22
C VAL A 135 8.27 -17.03 13.69
N ALA A 136 8.44 -15.80 14.17
CA ALA A 136 8.73 -15.54 15.59
C ALA A 136 7.62 -16.01 16.55
N ARG A 137 6.39 -16.24 16.06
CA ARG A 137 5.22 -16.69 16.83
C ARG A 137 4.92 -18.15 16.64
N PHE A 138 5.09 -18.68 15.45
CA PHE A 138 4.61 -20.00 15.06
C PHE A 138 5.75 -20.98 14.72
N GLY A 139 6.99 -20.50 14.58
CA GLY A 139 8.16 -21.35 14.39
C GLY A 139 8.71 -21.37 12.96
N GLU A 140 9.96 -21.85 12.84
CA GLU A 140 10.73 -21.86 11.59
C GLU A 140 10.19 -22.84 10.52
N TRP A 141 9.25 -23.72 10.86
CA TRP A 141 8.66 -24.66 9.90
C TRP A 141 7.94 -23.94 8.74
N MET A 142 7.36 -22.78 9.01
CA MET A 142 6.63 -21.97 8.03
C MET A 142 7.52 -20.95 7.28
N ALA A 143 8.82 -20.93 7.60
CA ALA A 143 9.73 -19.95 7.02
C ALA A 143 9.85 -20.11 5.51
N HIS A 144 9.75 -18.97 4.80
CA HIS A 144 9.87 -18.90 3.34
C HIS A 144 10.66 -17.66 2.92
N LYS A 145 11.03 -17.58 1.64
CA LYS A 145 11.82 -16.48 1.09
C LYS A 145 10.95 -15.48 0.34
N THR A 146 11.38 -14.23 0.41
CA THR A 146 10.86 -13.16 -0.46
C THR A 146 11.95 -12.80 -1.46
N TYR A 147 11.65 -12.98 -2.74
CA TYR A 147 12.49 -12.57 -3.85
C TYR A 147 11.93 -11.30 -4.47
N THR A 148 12.80 -10.41 -4.92
CA THR A 148 12.37 -9.24 -5.67
C THR A 148 13.35 -8.91 -6.80
N PHE A 149 12.82 -8.38 -7.88
CA PHE A 149 13.57 -7.94 -9.04
C PHE A 149 13.48 -6.42 -9.15
N ILE A 150 14.60 -5.73 -9.26
CA ILE A 150 14.68 -4.28 -9.37
C ILE A 150 15.54 -3.86 -10.57
N SER A 151 15.21 -2.73 -11.19
CA SER A 151 15.91 -2.17 -12.33
C SER A 151 16.80 -0.97 -11.99
N ASP A 152 17.56 -0.47 -12.97
CA ASP A 152 18.35 0.76 -12.84
C ASP A 152 17.50 1.97 -12.42
N GLY A 153 16.29 2.13 -12.94
CA GLY A 153 15.37 3.18 -12.50
C GLY A 153 14.87 2.95 -11.07
N GLY A 154 14.52 1.71 -10.73
CA GLY A 154 14.04 1.37 -9.39
C GLY A 154 15.07 1.61 -8.30
N ILE A 155 16.36 1.35 -8.56
CA ILE A 155 17.43 1.56 -7.56
C ILE A 155 17.70 3.04 -7.27
N GLN A 156 17.31 3.94 -8.19
CA GLN A 156 17.51 5.39 -8.05
C GLN A 156 16.42 6.07 -7.24
N GLU A 157 15.23 5.48 -7.16
CA GLU A 157 14.10 6.07 -6.43
C GLU A 157 14.46 6.33 -4.95
N GLU A 158 13.99 7.46 -4.38
CA GLU A 158 14.24 7.82 -2.99
C GLU A 158 13.66 6.79 -2.02
N ILE A 159 12.52 6.20 -2.32
CA ILE A 159 11.90 5.13 -1.53
C ILE A 159 12.83 3.92 -1.38
N SER A 160 13.64 3.62 -2.40
CA SER A 160 14.60 2.51 -2.41
C SER A 160 15.71 2.68 -1.39
N GLN A 161 16.08 3.94 -1.09
CA GLN A 161 17.07 4.25 -0.05
C GLN A 161 16.52 3.88 1.33
N GLY A 162 15.26 4.24 1.61
CA GLY A 162 14.58 3.87 2.86
C GLY A 162 14.40 2.35 3.00
N ALA A 163 13.96 1.69 1.96
CA ALA A 163 13.76 0.23 1.90
C ALA A 163 15.06 -0.53 2.15
N GLY A 164 16.14 -0.17 1.43
CA GLY A 164 17.45 -0.80 1.57
C GLY A 164 18.03 -0.62 2.98
N ARG A 165 17.96 0.59 3.52
CA ARG A 165 18.43 0.90 4.88
C ARG A 165 17.67 0.08 5.94
N LEU A 166 16.34 0.04 5.86
CA LEU A 166 15.52 -0.69 6.85
C LEU A 166 15.73 -2.20 6.78
N ALA A 167 15.77 -2.77 5.58
CA ALA A 167 15.99 -4.20 5.41
C ALA A 167 17.36 -4.65 5.97
N GLY A 168 18.42 -3.87 5.70
CA GLY A 168 19.75 -4.13 6.26
C GLY A 168 19.79 -3.96 7.79
N HIS A 169 19.17 -2.89 8.32
CA HIS A 169 19.10 -2.63 9.76
C HIS A 169 18.38 -3.76 10.52
N LEU A 170 17.29 -4.27 9.97
CA LEU A 170 16.51 -5.37 10.57
C LEU A 170 17.14 -6.75 10.36
N GLY A 171 18.12 -6.88 9.46
CA GLY A 171 18.77 -8.15 9.16
C GLY A 171 17.84 -9.16 8.50
N LEU A 172 17.05 -8.72 7.50
CA LEU A 172 16.04 -9.56 6.82
C LEU A 172 16.68 -10.64 5.93
N ASN A 173 17.17 -11.69 6.54
CA ASN A 173 17.87 -12.80 5.85
C ASN A 173 16.96 -13.66 4.94
N ASN A 174 15.67 -13.41 5.00
CA ASN A 174 14.66 -14.01 4.13
C ASN A 174 14.41 -13.21 2.84
N LEU A 175 15.02 -12.02 2.70
CA LEU A 175 14.89 -11.15 1.53
C LEU A 175 16.09 -11.30 0.59
N ILE A 176 15.82 -11.64 -0.68
CA ILE A 176 16.82 -11.77 -1.75
C ILE A 176 16.39 -10.87 -2.92
N MET A 177 17.20 -9.86 -3.21
CA MET A 177 16.94 -8.89 -4.28
C MET A 177 17.90 -9.12 -5.44
N PHE A 178 17.37 -9.22 -6.66
CA PHE A 178 18.15 -9.17 -7.88
C PHE A 178 18.04 -7.77 -8.50
N TYR A 179 19.18 -7.10 -8.63
CA TYR A 179 19.29 -5.84 -9.33
C TYR A 179 19.77 -6.08 -10.76
N ASP A 180 18.89 -5.84 -11.72
CA ASP A 180 19.15 -5.85 -13.16
C ASP A 180 19.94 -4.59 -13.54
N SER A 181 21.25 -4.66 -13.40
CA SER A 181 22.19 -3.59 -13.69
C SER A 181 22.63 -3.69 -15.15
N ASN A 182 21.81 -3.19 -16.06
CA ASN A 182 22.07 -3.22 -17.51
C ASN A 182 22.60 -1.90 -18.06
N ASP A 183 22.69 -0.88 -17.22
CA ASP A 183 23.22 0.46 -17.50
C ASP A 183 22.36 1.28 -18.48
N ILE A 184 21.15 0.82 -18.87
CA ILE A 184 20.29 1.46 -19.87
C ILE A 184 18.95 1.87 -19.23
N GLN A 185 18.58 3.12 -19.43
CA GLN A 185 17.31 3.70 -19.02
C GLN A 185 16.43 4.01 -20.23
N LEU A 186 15.24 4.59 -19.98
CA LEU A 186 14.29 4.91 -21.06
C LEU A 186 14.86 5.94 -22.04
N SER A 187 15.57 6.93 -21.56
CA SER A 187 16.05 8.07 -22.37
C SER A 187 17.56 8.23 -22.40
N THR A 188 18.32 7.52 -21.55
CA THR A 188 19.77 7.71 -21.42
C THR A 188 20.45 6.49 -20.78
N GLU A 189 21.77 6.49 -20.75
CA GLU A 189 22.57 5.54 -19.96
C GLU A 189 22.68 6.02 -18.51
N THR A 190 22.87 5.09 -17.56
CA THR A 190 22.89 5.37 -16.12
C THR A 190 24.02 6.30 -15.70
N ASP A 191 25.18 6.25 -16.38
CA ASP A 191 26.35 7.10 -16.10
C ASP A 191 26.09 8.59 -16.35
N SER A 192 25.08 8.91 -17.17
CA SER A 192 24.61 10.29 -17.38
C SER A 192 23.80 10.83 -16.21
N VAL A 193 23.38 9.99 -15.28
CA VAL A 193 22.46 10.32 -14.18
C VAL A 193 23.11 10.13 -12.80
N THR A 194 23.87 9.06 -12.61
CA THR A 194 24.47 8.71 -11.32
C THR A 194 25.88 8.17 -11.45
N SER A 195 26.68 8.48 -10.43
CA SER A 195 28.03 7.92 -10.24
C SER A 195 28.12 7.08 -8.95
N GLU A 196 26.98 6.65 -8.41
CA GLU A 196 26.95 5.87 -7.17
C GLU A 196 27.56 4.48 -7.35
N ASP A 197 28.31 4.06 -6.35
CA ASP A 197 28.68 2.66 -6.16
C ASP A 197 27.59 1.93 -5.36
N THR A 198 26.66 1.29 -6.06
CA THR A 198 25.55 0.56 -5.44
C THR A 198 26.04 -0.56 -4.52
N ALA A 199 27.12 -1.24 -4.85
CA ALA A 199 27.67 -2.31 -4.02
C ALA A 199 28.18 -1.76 -2.68
N MET A 200 28.92 -0.65 -2.70
CA MET A 200 29.37 0.02 -1.49
C MET A 200 28.21 0.55 -0.65
N LYS A 201 27.22 1.13 -1.30
CA LYS A 201 26.02 1.68 -0.65
C LYS A 201 25.25 0.61 0.13
N TYR A 202 24.91 -0.50 -0.52
CA TYR A 202 24.22 -1.62 0.13
C TYR A 202 25.07 -2.32 1.19
N SER A 203 26.39 -2.45 0.97
CA SER A 203 27.33 -2.97 1.98
C SER A 203 27.32 -2.08 3.26
N ALA A 204 27.29 -0.75 3.09
CA ALA A 204 27.21 0.18 4.22
C ALA A 204 25.88 0.08 4.99
N TRP A 205 24.81 -0.35 4.35
CA TRP A 205 23.53 -0.65 5.01
C TRP A 205 23.46 -2.04 5.64
N GLY A 206 24.53 -2.84 5.57
CA GLY A 206 24.59 -4.15 6.20
C GLY A 206 24.06 -5.30 5.35
N TRP A 207 23.94 -5.12 4.05
CA TRP A 207 23.56 -6.20 3.13
C TRP A 207 24.73 -7.12 2.79
N ASN A 208 24.40 -8.38 2.48
CA ASN A 208 25.30 -9.28 1.74
C ASN A 208 25.20 -8.90 0.26
N VAL A 209 26.32 -8.50 -0.34
CA VAL A 209 26.36 -7.95 -1.72
C VAL A 209 27.15 -8.90 -2.62
N LEU A 210 26.53 -9.34 -3.71
CA LEU A 210 27.11 -10.22 -4.70
C LEU A 210 27.02 -9.57 -6.08
N THR A 211 28.14 -9.37 -6.78
CA THR A 211 28.15 -8.85 -8.15
C THR A 211 28.52 -9.98 -9.11
N ILE A 212 27.68 -10.19 -10.14
CA ILE A 212 27.82 -11.32 -11.07
C ILE A 212 27.58 -10.90 -12.52
N ALA A 213 28.02 -11.74 -13.46
CA ALA A 213 27.54 -11.71 -14.83
C ALA A 213 26.07 -12.17 -14.84
N GLY A 214 25.14 -11.20 -15.01
CA GLY A 214 23.70 -11.41 -14.78
C GLY A 214 22.99 -12.26 -15.85
N ASN A 215 23.69 -12.61 -16.93
CA ASN A 215 23.22 -13.54 -17.97
C ASN A 215 23.99 -14.86 -18.00
N ASP A 216 24.84 -15.12 -17.00
CA ASP A 216 25.52 -16.41 -16.82
C ASP A 216 24.73 -17.28 -15.83
N GLY A 217 24.16 -18.38 -16.33
CA GLY A 217 23.34 -19.27 -15.52
C GLY A 217 24.08 -19.89 -14.33
N ASN A 218 25.38 -20.17 -14.44
CA ASN A 218 26.16 -20.71 -13.34
C ASN A 218 26.48 -19.66 -12.27
N ALA A 219 26.74 -18.41 -12.68
CA ALA A 219 26.92 -17.28 -11.77
C ALA A 219 25.62 -16.98 -11.01
N ILE A 220 24.46 -16.99 -11.70
CA ILE A 220 23.15 -16.80 -11.08
C ILE A 220 22.88 -17.89 -10.02
N ARG A 221 23.05 -19.17 -10.37
CA ARG A 221 22.87 -20.28 -9.42
C ARG A 221 23.79 -20.17 -8.21
N GLY A 222 25.05 -19.84 -8.45
CA GLY A 222 26.03 -19.63 -7.37
C GLY A 222 25.62 -18.52 -6.41
N ALA A 223 25.15 -17.40 -6.95
CA ALA A 223 24.69 -16.25 -6.16
C ALA A 223 23.45 -16.58 -5.34
N ILE A 224 22.42 -17.21 -5.94
CA ILE A 224 21.19 -17.59 -5.21
C ILE A 224 21.53 -18.60 -4.11
N LYS A 225 22.38 -19.61 -4.37
CA LYS A 225 22.82 -20.55 -3.33
C LYS A 225 23.57 -19.86 -2.20
N SER A 226 24.43 -18.87 -2.51
CA SER A 226 25.11 -18.05 -1.50
C SER A 226 24.10 -17.24 -0.67
N ALA A 227 23.11 -16.63 -1.31
CA ALA A 227 22.04 -15.88 -0.65
C ALA A 227 21.21 -16.77 0.30
N LEU A 228 20.87 -17.97 -0.12
CA LEU A 228 20.13 -18.94 0.72
C LEU A 228 20.91 -19.41 1.95
N ASN A 229 22.25 -19.37 1.88
CA ASN A 229 23.14 -19.71 2.99
C ASN A 229 23.43 -18.54 3.94
N GLU A 230 23.13 -17.29 3.56
CA GLU A 230 23.23 -16.13 4.44
C GLU A 230 22.14 -16.20 5.53
N LYS A 231 22.52 -16.06 6.81
CA LYS A 231 21.61 -16.28 7.94
C LYS A 231 21.29 -15.05 8.76
N SER A 232 21.90 -13.90 8.44
CA SER A 232 21.81 -12.70 9.29
C SER A 232 21.49 -11.42 8.53
N ARG A 233 21.62 -11.42 7.19
CA ARG A 233 21.50 -10.20 6.38
C ARG A 233 20.65 -10.43 5.14
N PRO A 234 19.92 -9.42 4.63
CA PRO A 234 19.36 -9.48 3.31
C PRO A 234 20.47 -9.57 2.26
N THR A 235 20.17 -10.16 1.11
CA THR A 235 21.13 -10.28 0.00
C THR A 235 20.69 -9.49 -1.20
N ILE A 236 21.59 -8.67 -1.77
CA ILE A 236 21.45 -8.09 -3.10
C ILE A 236 22.40 -8.79 -4.07
N ILE A 237 21.87 -9.26 -5.19
CA ILE A 237 22.62 -9.82 -6.31
C ILE A 237 22.61 -8.77 -7.43
N ILE A 238 23.74 -8.10 -7.63
CA ILE A 238 23.92 -7.12 -8.71
C ILE A 238 24.30 -7.89 -9.97
N GLY A 239 23.31 -8.12 -10.82
CA GLY A 239 23.48 -8.83 -12.09
C GLY A 239 23.80 -7.86 -13.22
N LYS A 240 25.01 -7.89 -13.76
CA LYS A 240 25.35 -7.17 -14.97
C LYS A 240 24.73 -7.90 -16.16
N THR A 241 23.60 -7.38 -16.65
CA THR A 241 22.81 -7.96 -17.73
C THR A 241 22.96 -7.16 -19.03
N THR A 242 22.32 -7.64 -20.08
CA THR A 242 22.33 -7.00 -21.40
C THR A 242 20.92 -6.61 -21.80
N MET A 243 20.66 -5.29 -21.86
CA MET A 243 19.39 -4.74 -22.36
C MET A 243 19.15 -5.23 -23.79
N GLY A 244 17.95 -5.78 -24.07
CA GLY A 244 17.58 -6.28 -25.40
C GLY A 244 18.42 -7.46 -25.87
N LYS A 245 18.83 -8.35 -24.94
CA LYS A 245 19.71 -9.50 -25.25
C LYS A 245 19.15 -10.35 -26.39
N GLY A 246 19.97 -10.58 -27.41
CA GLY A 246 19.62 -11.33 -28.61
C GLY A 246 19.00 -10.50 -29.73
N ALA A 247 18.73 -9.21 -29.51
CA ALA A 247 18.19 -8.33 -30.56
C ALA A 247 19.19 -8.07 -31.67
N VAL A 248 18.73 -8.15 -32.94
CA VAL A 248 19.54 -7.93 -34.12
C VAL A 248 18.83 -7.02 -35.13
N LYS A 249 19.62 -6.40 -36.01
CA LYS A 249 19.11 -5.60 -37.13
C LYS A 249 18.72 -6.51 -38.31
N GLU A 250 18.16 -5.89 -39.37
CA GLU A 250 17.75 -6.60 -40.58
C GLU A 250 18.94 -7.29 -41.30
N ASP A 251 20.13 -6.73 -41.19
CA ASP A 251 21.38 -7.31 -41.72
C ASP A 251 22.00 -8.40 -40.79
N GLY A 252 21.37 -8.68 -39.66
CA GLY A 252 21.86 -9.62 -38.67
C GLY A 252 22.90 -9.08 -37.69
N SER A 253 23.28 -7.81 -37.80
CA SER A 253 24.21 -7.18 -36.85
C SER A 253 23.55 -6.96 -35.49
N ASN A 254 24.37 -6.91 -34.44
CA ASN A 254 23.90 -6.75 -33.04
C ASN A 254 23.12 -5.45 -32.83
N PHE A 255 22.02 -5.53 -32.06
CA PHE A 255 21.18 -4.38 -31.66
C PHE A 255 20.95 -4.33 -30.13
N GLU A 256 21.74 -5.04 -29.36
CA GLU A 256 21.69 -5.00 -27.89
C GLU A 256 22.13 -3.65 -27.33
N ARG A 257 21.78 -3.38 -26.05
CA ARG A 257 22.16 -2.17 -25.30
C ARG A 257 21.71 -0.85 -25.95
N GLN A 258 20.54 -0.85 -26.60
CA GLN A 258 19.98 0.35 -27.19
C GLN A 258 18.84 0.90 -26.30
N CYS A 259 18.90 2.18 -25.91
CA CYS A 259 17.82 2.84 -25.16
C CYS A 259 16.47 2.72 -25.86
N SER A 260 16.45 2.70 -27.19
CA SER A 260 15.22 2.54 -27.98
C SER A 260 14.49 1.21 -27.72
N THR A 261 15.18 0.14 -27.31
CA THR A 261 14.55 -1.14 -26.97
C THR A 261 13.88 -1.12 -25.59
N HIS A 262 14.17 -0.10 -24.78
CA HIS A 262 13.60 -0.01 -23.45
C HIS A 262 12.06 0.12 -23.48
N GLY A 263 11.51 1.03 -24.28
CA GLY A 263 10.09 1.40 -24.25
C GLY A 263 9.35 1.30 -25.58
N GLN A 264 9.88 0.59 -26.58
CA GLN A 264 9.26 0.46 -27.90
C GLN A 264 9.33 -0.97 -28.40
N PRO A 265 8.34 -1.41 -29.24
CA PRO A 265 8.45 -2.64 -30.01
C PRO A 265 9.78 -2.69 -30.78
N LEU A 266 10.35 -3.89 -30.95
CA LEU A 266 11.66 -4.06 -31.60
C LEU A 266 11.71 -3.43 -32.99
N THR A 267 10.62 -3.58 -33.76
CA THR A 267 10.51 -2.97 -35.09
C THR A 267 10.60 -1.43 -35.04
N HIS A 268 9.93 -0.80 -34.08
CA HIS A 268 9.96 0.66 -33.91
C HIS A 268 11.29 1.14 -33.33
N ALA A 269 11.93 0.32 -32.50
CA ALA A 269 13.23 0.62 -31.92
C ALA A 269 14.37 0.64 -32.95
N GLY A 270 14.17 0.02 -34.13
CA GLY A 270 15.16 -0.11 -35.18
C GLY A 270 15.83 -1.48 -35.27
N ALA A 271 15.36 -2.46 -34.51
CA ALA A 271 15.72 -3.87 -34.62
C ALA A 271 14.84 -4.58 -35.66
N SER A 272 15.22 -5.76 -36.09
CA SER A 272 14.37 -6.64 -36.89
C SER A 272 13.72 -7.68 -35.96
N PHE A 273 12.39 -7.59 -35.79
CA PHE A 273 11.65 -8.56 -34.97
C PHE A 273 11.87 -10.00 -35.50
N LYS A 274 11.62 -10.22 -36.82
CA LYS A 274 11.75 -11.57 -37.40
C LYS A 274 13.16 -12.14 -37.26
N LYS A 275 14.17 -11.33 -37.51
CA LYS A 275 15.57 -11.78 -37.36
C LYS A 275 15.94 -12.04 -35.88
N THR A 276 15.41 -11.24 -34.97
CA THR A 276 15.60 -11.43 -33.53
C THR A 276 14.99 -12.74 -33.06
N ILE A 277 13.74 -13.04 -33.46
CA ILE A 277 13.08 -14.33 -33.13
C ILE A 277 13.90 -15.52 -33.68
N ALA A 278 14.35 -15.45 -34.95
CA ALA A 278 15.18 -16.49 -35.54
C ALA A 278 16.55 -16.61 -34.85
N ASN A 279 17.18 -15.49 -34.46
CA ASN A 279 18.45 -15.49 -33.73
C ASN A 279 18.35 -16.17 -32.36
N LEU A 280 17.18 -16.06 -31.70
CA LEU A 280 16.86 -16.71 -30.43
C LEU A 280 16.38 -18.15 -30.62
N GLY A 281 16.35 -18.68 -31.86
CA GLY A 281 15.99 -20.05 -32.18
C GLY A 281 14.49 -20.32 -32.30
N GLY A 282 13.66 -19.28 -32.37
CA GLY A 282 12.21 -19.37 -32.56
C GLY A 282 11.78 -19.31 -34.02
N ASP A 283 10.51 -19.60 -34.28
CA ASP A 283 9.87 -19.41 -35.58
C ASP A 283 9.29 -17.99 -35.68
N PRO A 284 9.81 -17.13 -36.59
CA PRO A 284 9.29 -15.78 -36.80
C PRO A 284 7.81 -15.72 -37.24
N GLU A 285 7.30 -16.78 -37.86
CA GLU A 285 5.88 -16.87 -38.27
C GLU A 285 4.97 -17.39 -37.16
N ASN A 286 5.55 -18.04 -36.11
CA ASN A 286 4.81 -18.51 -34.93
C ASN A 286 5.57 -18.19 -33.64
N PRO A 287 5.76 -16.90 -33.27
CA PRO A 287 6.57 -16.51 -32.13
C PRO A 287 5.94 -16.84 -30.76
N PHE A 288 4.66 -17.20 -30.72
CA PHE A 288 3.98 -17.67 -29.50
C PHE A 288 4.04 -19.19 -29.38
N GLU A 289 5.24 -19.75 -29.41
CA GLU A 289 5.49 -21.20 -29.26
C GLU A 289 6.33 -21.48 -28.01
N ILE A 290 5.93 -22.48 -27.25
CA ILE A 290 6.76 -23.02 -26.17
C ILE A 290 7.58 -24.18 -26.75
N PHE A 291 8.90 -24.10 -26.64
CA PHE A 291 9.78 -25.15 -27.12
C PHE A 291 9.51 -26.47 -26.37
N PRO A 292 9.48 -27.64 -27.05
CA PRO A 292 9.11 -28.90 -26.40
C PRO A 292 10.03 -29.29 -25.23
N ASP A 293 11.34 -29.06 -25.34
CA ASP A 293 12.30 -29.32 -24.27
C ASP A 293 12.17 -28.32 -23.08
N VAL A 294 11.68 -27.12 -23.33
CA VAL A 294 11.35 -26.13 -22.30
C VAL A 294 10.04 -26.51 -21.59
N ALA A 295 9.03 -26.93 -22.32
CA ALA A 295 7.80 -27.47 -21.74
C ALA A 295 8.09 -28.66 -20.81
N ASP A 296 8.96 -29.60 -21.24
CA ASP A 296 9.41 -30.71 -20.41
C ASP A 296 10.17 -30.26 -19.15
N LEU A 297 10.98 -29.22 -19.25
CA LEU A 297 11.71 -28.66 -18.11
C LEU A 297 10.72 -28.13 -17.03
N TYR A 298 9.74 -27.32 -17.44
CA TYR A 298 8.75 -26.75 -16.52
C TYR A 298 7.80 -27.83 -15.98
N ALA A 299 7.39 -28.80 -16.79
CA ALA A 299 6.58 -29.92 -16.32
C ALA A 299 7.28 -30.74 -15.23
N LYS A 300 8.61 -30.99 -15.36
CA LYS A 300 9.41 -31.63 -14.31
C LYS A 300 9.49 -30.77 -13.05
N ARG A 301 9.64 -29.45 -13.19
CA ARG A 301 9.67 -28.55 -12.04
C ARG A 301 8.32 -28.55 -11.29
N ILE A 302 7.20 -28.47 -12.01
CA ILE A 302 5.85 -28.53 -11.44
C ILE A 302 5.66 -29.82 -10.63
N LYS A 303 6.13 -30.95 -11.14
CA LYS A 303 6.09 -32.23 -10.40
C LYS A 303 6.89 -32.14 -9.09
N THR A 304 8.11 -31.63 -9.14
CA THR A 304 8.95 -31.45 -7.94
C THR A 304 8.34 -30.50 -6.94
N LEU A 305 7.69 -29.43 -7.40
CA LEU A 305 6.99 -28.45 -6.55
C LEU A 305 5.80 -29.09 -5.83
N LYS A 306 5.01 -29.92 -6.52
CA LYS A 306 3.91 -30.66 -5.89
C LYS A 306 4.41 -31.62 -4.81
N GLU A 307 5.51 -32.34 -5.07
CA GLU A 307 6.14 -33.22 -4.09
C GLU A 307 6.64 -32.41 -2.87
N TRP A 308 7.24 -31.24 -3.10
CA TRP A 308 7.70 -30.34 -2.05
C TRP A 308 6.51 -29.78 -1.23
N ALA A 309 5.43 -29.31 -1.89
CA ALA A 309 4.24 -28.78 -1.23
C ALA A 309 3.56 -29.84 -0.35
N ASN A 310 3.44 -31.08 -0.85
CA ASN A 310 2.91 -32.19 -0.05
C ASN A 310 3.74 -32.42 1.22
N THR A 311 5.09 -32.39 1.11
CA THR A 311 5.96 -32.54 2.28
C THR A 311 5.76 -31.39 3.28
N LYS A 312 5.55 -30.16 2.79
CA LYS A 312 5.28 -29.00 3.66
C LYS A 312 3.93 -29.08 4.34
N ASN A 313 2.90 -29.55 3.67
CA ASN A 313 1.59 -29.79 4.26
C ASN A 313 1.66 -30.88 5.36
N GLU A 314 2.45 -31.96 5.13
CA GLU A 314 2.70 -32.97 6.17
C GLU A 314 3.44 -32.39 7.39
N GLU A 315 4.44 -31.50 7.18
CA GLU A 315 5.13 -30.78 8.26
C GLU A 315 4.17 -29.88 9.05
N GLU A 316 3.25 -29.19 8.36
CA GLU A 316 2.19 -28.36 8.97
C GLU A 316 1.24 -29.21 9.83
N ASP A 317 0.74 -30.33 9.29
CA ASP A 317 -0.15 -31.25 10.00
C ASP A 317 0.50 -31.78 11.29
N VAL A 318 1.77 -32.19 11.23
CA VAL A 318 2.53 -32.66 12.40
C VAL A 318 2.71 -31.56 13.43
N TRP A 319 3.04 -30.34 12.98
CA TRP A 319 3.16 -29.17 13.87
C TRP A 319 1.83 -28.79 14.51
N ALA A 320 0.74 -28.76 13.73
CA ALA A 320 -0.60 -28.42 14.20
C ALA A 320 -1.10 -29.44 15.25
N ALA A 321 -0.87 -30.73 15.00
CA ALA A 321 -1.21 -31.79 15.96
C ALA A 321 -0.44 -31.65 17.29
N ALA A 322 0.82 -31.21 17.23
CA ALA A 322 1.66 -30.96 18.40
C ALA A 322 1.34 -29.64 19.12
N ASN A 323 0.73 -28.65 18.42
CA ASN A 323 0.48 -27.29 18.90
C ASN A 323 -0.94 -26.81 18.59
N PRO A 324 -2.01 -27.48 19.03
CA PRO A 324 -3.38 -27.22 18.59
C PRO A 324 -3.88 -25.81 18.88
N GLU A 325 -3.45 -25.20 19.98
CA GLU A 325 -3.82 -23.80 20.31
C GLU A 325 -3.14 -22.79 19.39
N LEU A 326 -1.86 -23.02 19.05
CA LEU A 326 -1.14 -22.17 18.12
C LEU A 326 -1.64 -22.36 16.68
N ALA A 327 -2.01 -23.56 16.27
CA ALA A 327 -2.61 -23.84 14.99
C ALA A 327 -3.94 -23.10 14.82
N ALA A 328 -4.85 -23.21 15.79
CA ALA A 328 -6.11 -22.46 15.78
C ALA A 328 -5.90 -20.93 15.77
N LYS A 329 -4.82 -20.45 16.39
CA LYS A 329 -4.45 -19.02 16.34
C LYS A 329 -3.91 -18.63 14.95
N LEU A 330 -3.08 -19.46 14.35
CA LEU A 330 -2.55 -19.22 13.00
C LEU A 330 -3.68 -19.20 11.97
N ASP A 331 -4.61 -20.13 12.05
CA ASP A 331 -5.80 -20.18 11.21
C ASP A 331 -6.60 -18.85 11.29
N LYS A 332 -6.80 -18.33 12.51
CA LYS A 332 -7.45 -17.02 12.69
C LYS A 332 -6.66 -15.85 12.10
N PHE A 333 -5.33 -15.91 12.14
CA PHE A 333 -4.50 -14.85 11.53
C PHE A 333 -4.65 -14.88 10.00
N LEU A 334 -4.65 -16.08 9.43
CA LEU A 334 -4.67 -16.27 7.97
C LEU A 334 -6.07 -16.19 7.36
N SER A 335 -7.15 -16.35 8.16
CA SER A 335 -8.53 -16.31 7.66
C SER A 335 -8.92 -14.96 7.02
N GLY A 336 -8.25 -13.88 7.42
CA GLY A 336 -8.67 -12.52 7.03
C GLY A 336 -9.90 -11.99 7.76
N ASP A 337 -10.42 -12.77 8.72
CA ASP A 337 -11.61 -12.38 9.51
C ASP A 337 -11.30 -11.16 10.39
N VAL A 338 -12.34 -10.36 10.63
CA VAL A 338 -12.28 -9.24 11.56
C VAL A 338 -12.05 -9.79 12.98
N PRO A 339 -11.01 -9.34 13.70
CA PRO A 339 -10.78 -9.79 15.07
C PRO A 339 -11.95 -9.45 15.99
N GLU A 340 -12.36 -10.41 16.81
CA GLU A 340 -13.33 -10.16 17.87
C GLU A 340 -12.71 -9.22 18.93
N PHE A 341 -13.29 -8.04 19.09
CA PHE A 341 -12.82 -7.06 20.06
C PHE A 341 -13.97 -6.29 20.70
N ASP A 342 -13.94 -6.14 22.03
CA ASP A 342 -14.98 -5.44 22.78
C ASP A 342 -14.65 -3.95 22.99
N TYR A 343 -15.04 -3.14 22.03
CA TYR A 343 -14.81 -1.69 22.02
C TYR A 343 -15.53 -0.97 23.19
N SER A 344 -16.58 -1.55 23.76
CA SER A 344 -17.31 -0.94 24.87
C SER A 344 -16.50 -0.85 26.17
N LYS A 345 -15.43 -1.65 26.28
CA LYS A 345 -14.50 -1.63 27.42
C LYS A 345 -13.43 -0.56 27.33
N ILE A 346 -13.35 0.16 26.22
CA ILE A 346 -12.38 1.25 26.07
C ILE A 346 -12.88 2.47 26.83
N VAL A 347 -12.16 2.84 27.89
CA VAL A 347 -12.49 4.02 28.71
C VAL A 347 -11.69 5.22 28.16
N GLN A 348 -12.39 6.13 27.49
CA GLN A 348 -11.80 7.35 26.99
C GLN A 348 -11.76 8.45 28.07
N LYS A 349 -10.71 9.29 28.01
CA LYS A 349 -10.62 10.48 28.85
C LYS A 349 -11.50 11.59 28.27
N ALA A 350 -12.36 12.19 29.10
CA ALA A 350 -13.18 13.32 28.69
C ALA A 350 -12.33 14.51 28.19
N GLY A 351 -12.79 15.16 27.15
CA GLY A 351 -12.13 16.32 26.55
C GLY A 351 -10.79 16.01 25.90
N ALA A 352 -10.50 14.76 25.55
CA ALA A 352 -9.23 14.37 24.94
C ALA A 352 -9.14 14.80 23.46
N ALA A 353 -7.93 15.12 23.01
CA ALA A 353 -7.62 15.18 21.57
C ALA A 353 -7.89 13.80 20.93
N THR A 354 -8.38 13.78 19.69
CA THR A 354 -8.70 12.49 19.05
C THR A 354 -7.45 11.64 18.80
N ARG A 355 -6.25 12.24 18.63
CA ARG A 355 -4.99 11.48 18.62
C ARG A 355 -4.72 10.75 19.95
N ASN A 356 -5.06 11.38 21.11
CA ASN A 356 -4.89 10.75 22.41
C ASN A 356 -5.95 9.67 22.63
N ALA A 357 -7.17 9.86 22.15
CA ALA A 357 -8.20 8.83 22.13
C ALA A 357 -7.78 7.63 21.27
N SER A 358 -7.17 7.87 20.12
CA SER A 358 -6.55 6.85 19.28
C SER A 358 -5.44 6.08 20.02
N ALA A 359 -4.57 6.76 20.77
CA ALA A 359 -3.56 6.09 21.59
C ALA A 359 -4.18 5.13 22.61
N THR A 360 -5.31 5.52 23.21
CA THR A 360 -6.05 4.64 24.16
C THR A 360 -6.55 3.39 23.46
N VAL A 361 -7.13 3.51 22.25
CA VAL A 361 -7.58 2.38 21.43
C VAL A 361 -6.39 1.50 21.01
N LEU A 362 -5.33 2.08 20.50
CA LEU A 362 -4.11 1.36 20.09
C LEU A 362 -3.47 0.61 21.25
N GLY A 363 -3.49 1.18 22.46
CA GLY A 363 -3.01 0.50 23.66
C GLY A 363 -3.87 -0.71 24.05
N ALA A 364 -5.18 -0.67 23.75
CA ALA A 364 -6.07 -1.81 23.94
C ALA A 364 -5.87 -2.86 22.83
N PHE A 365 -5.65 -2.44 21.59
CA PHE A 365 -5.35 -3.33 20.45
C PHE A 365 -4.06 -4.11 20.66
N ALA A 366 -3.00 -3.48 21.16
CA ALA A 366 -1.73 -4.15 21.46
C ALA A 366 -1.87 -5.32 22.46
N LYS A 367 -2.95 -5.33 23.25
CA LYS A 367 -3.25 -6.39 24.22
C LYS A 367 -4.28 -7.41 23.70
N GLY A 368 -5.12 -7.02 22.75
CA GLY A 368 -6.24 -7.82 22.30
C GLY A 368 -6.19 -8.29 20.83
N ILE A 369 -5.34 -7.68 20.00
CA ILE A 369 -5.19 -8.02 18.57
C ILE A 369 -3.74 -8.41 18.32
N GLU A 370 -3.43 -9.68 18.39
CA GLU A 370 -2.05 -10.20 18.36
C GLU A 370 -1.40 -10.15 16.95
N ASN A 371 -2.20 -10.09 15.89
CA ASN A 371 -1.75 -10.03 14.50
C ASN A 371 -1.75 -8.61 13.92
N MET A 372 -1.47 -7.61 14.74
CA MET A 372 -1.36 -6.22 14.27
C MET A 372 0.08 -5.73 14.34
N ILE A 373 0.54 -5.07 13.27
CA ILE A 373 1.82 -4.34 13.24
C ILE A 373 1.50 -2.86 13.07
N VAL A 374 2.11 -2.04 13.94
CA VAL A 374 2.02 -0.57 13.87
C VAL A 374 3.38 0.03 13.59
N SER A 375 3.43 1.13 12.82
CA SER A 375 4.65 1.86 12.51
C SER A 375 4.47 3.36 12.68
N SER A 376 5.58 4.08 12.86
CA SER A 376 5.61 5.54 12.83
C SER A 376 6.88 6.04 12.12
N ALA A 377 6.76 7.19 11.47
CA ALA A 377 7.87 7.88 10.82
C ALA A 377 8.64 8.78 11.81
N ASP A 378 9.15 8.17 12.88
CA ASP A 378 9.88 8.84 14.00
C ASP A 378 9.04 9.87 14.79
N LEU A 379 7.72 9.70 14.81
CA LEU A 379 6.78 10.63 15.44
C LEU A 379 5.88 9.97 16.50
N SER A 380 6.16 8.73 16.91
CA SER A 380 5.23 7.91 17.72
C SER A 380 4.77 8.59 19.01
N ASN A 381 5.65 9.36 19.65
CA ASN A 381 5.33 10.15 20.86
C ASN A 381 4.38 11.33 20.57
N SER A 382 4.28 11.78 19.34
CA SER A 382 3.47 12.93 18.91
C SER A 382 2.24 12.51 18.10
N ASP A 383 2.39 11.60 17.14
CA ASP A 383 1.24 11.01 16.41
C ASP A 383 0.44 10.02 17.27
N LYS A 384 0.97 9.69 18.45
CA LYS A 384 0.35 8.86 19.49
C LYS A 384 0.21 7.38 19.15
N THR A 385 0.97 6.90 18.17
CA THR A 385 1.15 5.46 17.93
C THR A 385 1.95 4.80 19.06
N ASP A 386 2.62 5.59 19.93
CA ASP A 386 3.24 5.11 21.17
C ASP A 386 2.23 4.44 22.12
N GLY A 387 0.94 4.72 22.00
CA GLY A 387 -0.10 3.98 22.70
C GLY A 387 -0.03 2.47 22.43
N PHE A 388 0.29 2.07 21.20
CA PHE A 388 0.56 0.67 20.84
C PHE A 388 1.95 0.22 21.32
N LEU A 389 2.99 0.99 21.00
CA LEU A 389 4.40 0.65 21.31
C LEU A 389 4.62 0.41 22.82
N ASN A 390 3.99 1.19 23.69
CA ASN A 390 4.12 1.05 25.14
C ASN A 390 3.58 -0.29 25.71
N ASN A 391 2.85 -1.05 24.89
CA ASN A 391 2.28 -2.36 25.24
C ASN A 391 2.87 -3.52 24.41
N THR A 392 3.90 -3.26 23.59
CA THR A 392 4.63 -4.25 22.78
C THR A 392 6.12 -3.88 22.74
N LYS A 393 6.85 -4.41 21.77
CA LYS A 393 8.26 -4.07 21.50
C LYS A 393 8.43 -3.60 20.06
N ALA A 394 9.40 -2.71 19.84
CA ALA A 394 9.87 -2.44 18.49
C ALA A 394 10.69 -3.62 17.95
N PHE A 395 10.62 -3.83 16.64
CA PHE A 395 11.51 -4.76 15.94
C PHE A 395 12.98 -4.32 16.07
N LYS A 396 13.87 -5.30 16.14
CA LYS A 396 15.31 -5.12 16.16
C LYS A 396 15.96 -6.10 15.19
N ASN A 397 17.23 -5.92 14.93
CA ASN A 397 18.01 -6.85 14.11
C ASN A 397 17.82 -8.29 14.59
N GLY A 398 17.20 -9.13 13.78
CA GLY A 398 16.92 -10.54 14.06
C GLY A 398 15.86 -10.82 15.14
N ASP A 399 15.24 -9.79 15.75
CA ASP A 399 14.18 -9.96 16.75
C ASP A 399 12.85 -9.34 16.27
N PHE A 400 11.91 -10.22 15.90
CA PHE A 400 10.56 -9.88 15.43
C PHE A 400 9.48 -10.33 16.43
N SER A 401 9.85 -10.56 17.69
CA SER A 401 8.91 -10.93 18.77
C SER A 401 8.00 -9.77 19.20
N GLY A 402 8.34 -8.54 18.85
CA GLY A 402 7.49 -7.36 19.00
C GLY A 402 6.46 -7.21 17.89
N ALA A 403 5.83 -6.02 17.83
CA ALA A 403 4.81 -5.70 16.83
C ALA A 403 4.86 -4.23 16.38
N PHE A 404 5.99 -3.54 16.56
CA PHE A 404 6.15 -2.14 16.18
C PHE A 404 7.37 -1.93 15.28
N LEU A 405 7.16 -1.27 14.13
CA LEU A 405 8.24 -0.89 13.22
C LEU A 405 8.64 0.58 13.43
N GLN A 406 9.87 0.79 13.90
CA GLN A 406 10.49 2.12 13.90
C GLN A 406 11.06 2.39 12.51
N ALA A 407 10.28 3.05 11.66
CA ALA A 407 10.67 3.28 10.27
C ALA A 407 11.76 4.37 10.13
N GLY A 408 11.77 5.34 11.06
CA GLY A 408 12.52 6.58 10.89
C GLY A 408 11.79 7.54 9.95
N VAL A 409 12.41 8.67 9.61
CA VAL A 409 11.77 9.70 8.77
C VAL A 409 11.80 9.28 7.31
N CYS A 410 10.81 8.49 6.90
CA CYS A 410 10.64 8.00 5.53
C CYS A 410 9.19 7.52 5.29
N GLU A 411 8.27 8.45 5.21
CA GLU A 411 6.82 8.21 5.20
C GLU A 411 6.38 7.32 4.01
N LEU A 412 6.89 7.59 2.80
CA LEU A 412 6.55 6.79 1.62
C LEU A 412 7.06 5.35 1.75
N THR A 413 8.29 5.18 2.23
CA THR A 413 8.86 3.84 2.49
C THR A 413 8.03 3.09 3.53
N MET A 414 7.71 3.74 4.65
CA MET A 414 6.88 3.18 5.72
C MET A 414 5.53 2.72 5.18
N ALA A 415 4.82 3.58 4.46
CA ALA A 415 3.51 3.28 3.90
C ALA A 415 3.55 2.10 2.92
N SER A 416 4.56 2.07 2.05
CA SER A 416 4.72 0.97 1.08
C SER A 416 5.13 -0.35 1.76
N ILE A 417 5.91 -0.32 2.85
CA ILE A 417 6.17 -1.50 3.69
C ILE A 417 4.86 -2.03 4.28
N MET A 418 3.96 -1.15 4.76
CA MET A 418 2.66 -1.59 5.27
C MET A 418 1.80 -2.24 4.18
N ASN A 419 1.86 -1.74 2.95
CA ASN A 419 1.21 -2.40 1.81
C ASN A 419 1.78 -3.81 1.60
N GLY A 420 3.10 -3.98 1.70
CA GLY A 420 3.75 -5.29 1.59
C GLY A 420 3.39 -6.26 2.71
N ILE A 421 3.22 -5.77 3.95
CA ILE A 421 2.73 -6.55 5.08
C ILE A 421 1.29 -7.03 4.82
N ALA A 422 0.43 -6.14 4.31
CA ALA A 422 -0.94 -6.48 3.95
C ALA A 422 -1.01 -7.51 2.80
N LEU A 423 -0.17 -7.36 1.76
CA LEU A 423 -0.04 -8.32 0.65
C LEU A 423 0.40 -9.71 1.12
N HIS A 424 1.23 -9.78 2.14
CA HIS A 424 1.62 -11.08 2.71
C HIS A 424 0.42 -11.82 3.29
N GLY A 425 -0.50 -11.10 3.90
CA GLY A 425 -1.65 -11.66 4.59
C GLY A 425 -1.38 -12.05 6.05
N GLY A 426 -2.45 -12.27 6.78
CA GLY A 426 -2.41 -12.69 8.19
C GLY A 426 -2.16 -11.59 9.21
N ILE A 427 -1.92 -10.34 8.77
CA ILE A 427 -1.49 -9.24 9.64
C ILE A 427 -2.25 -7.96 9.30
N ILE A 428 -2.74 -7.28 10.32
CA ILE A 428 -3.33 -5.95 10.21
C ILE A 428 -2.22 -4.91 10.25
N ALA A 429 -2.05 -4.16 9.19
CA ALA A 429 -1.01 -3.15 9.03
C ALA A 429 -1.53 -1.74 9.31
N ALA A 430 -0.83 -0.98 10.16
CA ALA A 430 -1.15 0.42 10.45
C ALA A 430 0.11 1.27 10.54
N CYS A 431 0.05 2.52 10.08
CA CYS A 431 1.17 3.46 10.21
C CYS A 431 0.72 4.88 10.43
N GLY A 432 1.54 5.64 11.18
CA GLY A 432 1.22 7.00 11.60
C GLY A 432 2.26 8.05 11.24
N THR A 433 1.77 9.27 10.98
CA THR A 433 2.54 10.51 10.85
C THR A 433 1.62 11.72 11.03
N PHE A 434 2.11 12.94 10.84
CA PHE A 434 1.27 14.14 10.80
C PHE A 434 0.52 14.24 9.47
N PHE A 435 -0.67 14.81 9.50
CA PHE A 435 -1.56 14.84 8.34
C PHE A 435 -0.98 15.60 7.14
N VAL A 436 -0.24 16.68 7.37
CA VAL A 436 0.44 17.40 6.28
C VAL A 436 1.41 16.50 5.51
N PHE A 437 2.05 15.53 6.18
CA PHE A 437 2.98 14.58 5.57
C PHE A 437 2.29 13.40 4.88
N SER A 438 0.94 13.40 4.85
CA SER A 438 0.20 12.52 3.93
C SER A 438 0.60 12.78 2.46
N ASP A 439 1.11 13.97 2.14
CA ASP A 439 1.66 14.29 0.83
C ASP A 439 2.78 13.34 0.41
N TYR A 440 3.63 12.90 1.34
CA TYR A 440 4.63 11.87 1.08
C TYR A 440 4.01 10.47 0.96
N MET A 441 2.87 10.19 1.59
CA MET A 441 2.27 8.85 1.66
C MET A 441 1.22 8.58 0.56
N LYS A 442 0.67 9.61 -0.08
CA LYS A 442 -0.39 9.47 -1.09
C LYS A 442 -0.07 8.49 -2.23
N PRO A 443 1.17 8.40 -2.75
CA PRO A 443 1.49 7.39 -3.76
C PRO A 443 1.29 5.95 -3.25
N ALA A 444 1.67 5.66 -2.00
CA ALA A 444 1.45 4.35 -1.40
C ALA A 444 -0.02 4.09 -1.06
N LEU A 445 -0.75 5.12 -0.57
CA LEU A 445 -2.21 5.04 -0.36
C LEU A 445 -2.93 4.69 -1.66
N ARG A 446 -2.55 5.36 -2.77
CA ARG A 446 -3.14 5.08 -4.09
C ARG A 446 -2.88 3.63 -4.53
N MET A 447 -1.68 3.11 -4.26
CA MET A 447 -1.36 1.70 -4.54
C MET A 447 -2.15 0.75 -3.64
N ALA A 448 -2.31 1.06 -2.35
CA ALA A 448 -3.16 0.28 -1.45
C ALA A 448 -4.62 0.25 -1.94
N ALA A 449 -5.15 1.40 -2.38
CA ALA A 449 -6.50 1.50 -2.93
C ALA A 449 -6.68 0.69 -4.22
N LEU A 450 -5.69 0.73 -5.11
CA LEU A 450 -5.71 -0.04 -6.37
C LEU A 450 -5.62 -1.56 -6.14
N MET A 451 -4.86 -1.98 -5.13
CA MET A 451 -4.70 -3.39 -4.73
C MET A 451 -5.74 -3.85 -3.68
N GLU A 452 -6.65 -2.95 -3.27
CA GLU A 452 -7.70 -3.24 -2.29
C GLU A 452 -7.14 -3.74 -0.95
N LEU A 453 -6.06 -3.11 -0.47
CA LEU A 453 -5.36 -3.50 0.76
C LEU A 453 -5.90 -2.76 1.98
N PRO A 454 -6.26 -3.45 3.06
CA PRO A 454 -6.87 -2.85 4.25
C PRO A 454 -5.85 -2.20 5.21
N VAL A 455 -4.91 -1.40 4.70
CA VAL A 455 -3.93 -0.69 5.51
C VAL A 455 -4.58 0.48 6.25
N LYS A 456 -4.21 0.71 7.52
CA LYS A 456 -4.75 1.79 8.35
C LYS A 456 -3.74 2.93 8.44
N TYR A 457 -4.04 4.07 7.80
CA TYR A 457 -3.23 5.28 7.80
C TYR A 457 -3.71 6.20 8.91
N ILE A 458 -2.85 6.49 9.88
CA ILE A 458 -3.14 7.32 11.06
C ILE A 458 -2.48 8.67 10.84
N TRP A 459 -3.29 9.70 10.58
CA TRP A 459 -2.81 11.06 10.32
C TRP A 459 -3.29 12.01 11.40
N THR A 460 -2.37 12.45 12.24
CA THR A 460 -2.64 13.38 13.34
C THR A 460 -2.30 14.82 12.95
N HIS A 461 -2.61 15.79 13.82
CA HIS A 461 -2.37 17.21 13.52
C HIS A 461 -3.20 17.66 12.32
N ASP A 462 -4.53 17.47 12.44
CA ASP A 462 -5.52 17.46 11.37
C ASP A 462 -5.74 18.81 10.67
N ALA A 463 -5.35 19.94 11.30
CA ALA A 463 -5.68 21.26 10.78
C ALA A 463 -4.76 22.38 11.34
N PHE A 464 -5.09 23.65 11.08
CA PHE A 464 -4.31 24.82 11.51
C PHE A 464 -4.09 24.90 13.05
N ARG A 465 -4.90 24.22 13.86
CA ARG A 465 -4.73 24.09 15.31
C ARG A 465 -3.50 23.27 15.74
N VAL A 466 -2.68 22.87 14.80
CA VAL A 466 -1.27 22.50 15.05
C VAL A 466 -0.55 23.65 15.77
N GLY A 467 -0.90 24.88 15.41
CA GLY A 467 -0.51 26.05 16.18
C GLY A 467 0.85 26.61 15.77
N GLU A 468 1.77 26.67 16.71
CA GLU A 468 3.04 27.39 16.63
C GLU A 468 3.99 26.86 15.55
N ASP A 469 3.88 25.58 15.14
CA ASP A 469 4.67 25.00 14.06
C ASP A 469 4.40 25.69 12.70
N GLY A 470 3.22 26.29 12.54
CA GLY A 470 2.90 27.17 11.44
C GLY A 470 2.56 26.45 10.11
N PRO A 471 2.57 27.20 8.99
CA PRO A 471 2.03 26.75 7.71
C PRO A 471 2.61 25.43 7.16
N THR A 472 3.88 25.14 7.44
CA THR A 472 4.55 23.91 6.98
C THR A 472 4.00 22.62 7.61
N HIS A 473 3.26 22.77 8.72
CA HIS A 473 2.69 21.65 9.49
C HIS A 473 1.16 21.71 9.57
N GLN A 474 0.55 22.70 8.95
CA GLN A 474 -0.91 22.95 8.98
C GLN A 474 -1.55 22.50 7.67
N PRO A 475 -2.22 21.35 7.61
CA PRO A 475 -2.94 20.91 6.42
C PRO A 475 -4.16 21.84 6.17
N VAL A 476 -4.40 22.17 4.90
CA VAL A 476 -5.53 22.98 4.44
C VAL A 476 -6.30 22.26 3.35
N GLU A 477 -5.60 21.84 2.28
CA GLU A 477 -6.19 21.14 1.13
C GLU A 477 -6.24 19.61 1.28
N HIS A 478 -5.54 19.06 2.25
CA HIS A 478 -5.31 17.62 2.39
C HIS A 478 -6.59 16.81 2.60
N GLU A 479 -7.54 17.32 3.41
CA GLU A 479 -8.82 16.61 3.60
C GLU A 479 -9.61 16.57 2.29
N ALA A 480 -9.66 17.67 1.52
CA ALA A 480 -10.33 17.69 0.22
C ALA A 480 -9.72 16.66 -0.75
N GLN A 481 -8.38 16.52 -0.76
CA GLN A 481 -7.69 15.53 -1.59
C GLN A 481 -8.04 14.09 -1.18
N LEU A 482 -8.16 13.80 0.12
CA LEU A 482 -8.58 12.48 0.58
C LEU A 482 -10.06 12.20 0.29
N ARG A 483 -10.93 13.23 0.42
CA ARG A 483 -12.34 13.08 0.02
C ARG A 483 -12.48 12.76 -1.48
N LEU A 484 -11.59 13.28 -2.34
CA LEU A 484 -11.54 12.87 -3.75
C LEU A 484 -11.18 11.39 -3.91
N MET A 485 -10.25 10.86 -3.11
CA MET A 485 -9.94 9.43 -3.11
C MET A 485 -11.12 8.58 -2.62
N GLU A 486 -11.89 9.05 -1.65
CA GLU A 486 -13.11 8.41 -1.17
C GLU A 486 -14.21 8.34 -2.26
N HIS A 487 -14.22 9.31 -3.20
CA HIS A 487 -15.17 9.31 -4.34
C HIS A 487 -14.71 8.41 -5.51
N LEU A 488 -13.43 8.07 -5.57
CA LEU A 488 -12.91 7.16 -6.58
C LEU A 488 -13.39 5.74 -6.28
N LYS A 489 -13.96 5.07 -7.29
CA LYS A 489 -14.37 3.68 -7.16
C LYS A 489 -13.21 2.73 -7.51
N ASN A 490 -13.11 1.62 -6.76
CA ASN A 490 -12.25 0.51 -7.14
C ASN A 490 -12.86 -0.29 -8.31
N HIS A 491 -12.18 -1.33 -8.77
CA HIS A 491 -12.66 -2.14 -9.90
C HIS A 491 -13.93 -2.95 -9.56
N HIS A 492 -14.25 -3.15 -8.29
CA HIS A 492 -15.50 -3.78 -7.83
C HIS A 492 -16.66 -2.79 -7.64
N GLY A 493 -16.42 -1.49 -7.85
CA GLY A 493 -17.43 -0.43 -7.75
C GLY A 493 -17.66 0.11 -6.33
N GLU A 494 -16.81 -0.27 -5.37
CA GLU A 494 -16.80 0.25 -4.00
C GLU A 494 -15.97 1.53 -3.89
N ASN A 495 -16.11 2.28 -2.78
CA ASN A 495 -15.23 3.40 -2.49
C ASN A 495 -13.79 2.91 -2.33
N SER A 496 -12.84 3.51 -3.05
CA SER A 496 -11.45 3.07 -3.04
C SER A 496 -10.72 3.29 -1.72
N THR A 497 -11.27 4.12 -0.84
CA THR A 497 -10.67 4.50 0.44
C THR A 497 -11.78 4.86 1.43
N LEU A 498 -11.67 4.38 2.67
CA LEU A 498 -12.50 4.83 3.79
C LEU A 498 -11.81 6.01 4.51
N VAL A 499 -12.45 7.17 4.55
CA VAL A 499 -11.91 8.36 5.22
C VAL A 499 -12.75 8.69 6.45
N LEU A 500 -12.11 8.75 7.63
CA LEU A 500 -12.75 8.97 8.92
C LEU A 500 -12.08 10.15 9.65
N ARG A 501 -12.84 11.18 9.95
CA ARG A 501 -12.39 12.32 10.77
C ARG A 501 -13.31 12.49 11.98
N PRO A 502 -13.04 11.78 13.08
CA PRO A 502 -13.91 11.75 14.27
C PRO A 502 -13.88 13.06 15.04
N ALA A 503 -15.03 13.43 15.62
CA ALA A 503 -15.27 14.71 16.26
C ALA A 503 -14.97 14.71 17.76
N ASP A 504 -14.90 13.57 18.43
CA ASP A 504 -14.54 13.44 19.83
C ASP A 504 -13.90 12.07 20.14
N ALA A 505 -13.59 11.85 21.41
CA ALA A 505 -12.94 10.63 21.86
C ALA A 505 -13.80 9.35 21.63
N GLN A 506 -15.12 9.45 21.74
CA GLN A 506 -16.02 8.32 21.55
C GLN A 506 -16.22 8.01 20.05
N GLU A 507 -16.35 9.02 19.21
CA GLU A 507 -16.31 8.81 17.76
C GLU A 507 -14.97 8.21 17.31
N THR A 508 -13.85 8.57 17.96
CA THR A 508 -12.54 7.97 17.65
C THR A 508 -12.52 6.47 17.93
N THR A 509 -13.17 6.03 19.01
CA THR A 509 -13.33 4.59 19.30
C THR A 509 -14.11 3.88 18.19
N VAL A 510 -15.22 4.48 17.76
CA VAL A 510 -16.05 3.93 16.66
C VAL A 510 -15.31 4.00 15.34
N ALA A 511 -14.55 5.07 15.06
CA ALA A 511 -13.74 5.19 13.84
C ALA A 511 -12.68 4.05 13.76
N TRP A 512 -12.07 3.69 14.87
CA TRP A 512 -11.16 2.54 14.92
C TRP A 512 -11.90 1.21 14.73
N GLN A 513 -13.11 1.05 15.27
CA GLN A 513 -13.94 -0.12 15.00
C GLN A 513 -14.19 -0.25 13.49
N LEU A 514 -14.68 0.81 12.84
CA LEU A 514 -14.92 0.85 11.40
C LEU A 514 -13.63 0.59 10.60
N ALA A 515 -12.49 1.11 11.08
CA ALA A 515 -11.20 0.87 10.45
C ALA A 515 -10.79 -0.60 10.49
N ILE A 516 -10.99 -1.30 11.61
CA ILE A 516 -10.68 -2.73 11.71
C ILE A 516 -11.67 -3.58 10.91
N GLU A 517 -12.95 -3.22 10.92
CA GLU A 517 -14.01 -3.90 10.14
C GLU A 517 -13.85 -3.71 8.62
N ASN A 518 -13.16 -2.66 8.17
CA ASN A 518 -12.86 -2.45 6.76
C ASN A 518 -11.69 -3.36 6.33
N THR A 519 -12.00 -4.49 5.69
CA THR A 519 -11.02 -5.51 5.25
C THR A 519 -10.70 -5.46 3.76
N SER A 520 -11.33 -4.56 2.99
CA SER A 520 -11.22 -4.54 1.53
C SER A 520 -10.55 -3.28 0.94
N THR A 521 -10.40 -2.21 1.75
CA THR A 521 -9.82 -0.95 1.25
C THR A 521 -8.99 -0.26 2.31
N PRO A 522 -8.06 0.63 1.95
CA PRO A 522 -7.31 1.40 2.94
C PRO A 522 -8.23 2.35 3.72
N THR A 523 -7.89 2.55 4.99
CA THR A 523 -8.60 3.49 5.87
C THR A 523 -7.70 4.65 6.25
N ALA A 524 -8.19 5.87 6.10
CA ALA A 524 -7.57 7.12 6.53
C ALA A 524 -8.24 7.61 7.82
N LEU A 525 -7.50 7.66 8.93
CA LEU A 525 -7.93 8.22 10.21
C LEU A 525 -7.30 9.60 10.39
N ILE A 526 -8.09 10.66 10.39
CA ILE A 526 -7.64 12.06 10.51
C ILE A 526 -7.95 12.55 11.92
N LEU A 527 -6.91 12.86 12.71
CA LEU A 527 -7.01 13.04 14.16
C LEU A 527 -6.45 14.39 14.62
N SER A 528 -7.12 15.05 15.54
CA SER A 528 -6.74 16.36 16.08
C SER A 528 -5.49 16.30 16.98
N ARG A 529 -4.72 17.40 16.97
CA ARG A 529 -3.63 17.62 17.95
C ARG A 529 -4.16 18.20 19.27
N GLN A 530 -5.04 19.20 19.18
CA GLN A 530 -5.60 19.90 20.31
C GLN A 530 -6.70 19.08 21.00
N ASN A 531 -6.93 19.36 22.27
CA ASN A 531 -8.06 18.79 22.99
C ASN A 531 -9.38 19.29 22.41
N ILE A 532 -10.40 18.44 22.44
CA ILE A 532 -11.76 18.73 21.94
C ILE A 532 -12.75 18.48 23.08
N LYS A 533 -13.70 19.38 23.26
CA LYS A 533 -14.82 19.14 24.18
C LYS A 533 -15.64 17.95 23.68
N ASP A 534 -16.05 17.08 24.59
CA ASP A 534 -16.94 15.98 24.26
C ASP A 534 -18.27 16.53 23.71
N LEU A 535 -18.80 15.87 22.70
CA LEU A 535 -20.08 16.24 22.12
C LEU A 535 -21.23 15.90 23.10
N PRO A 536 -22.31 16.69 23.08
CA PRO A 536 -23.49 16.40 23.91
C PRO A 536 -24.09 15.03 23.54
N ALA A 537 -24.63 14.36 24.53
CA ALA A 537 -25.33 13.09 24.37
C ALA A 537 -26.57 13.05 25.26
N LYS A 538 -27.65 12.42 24.77
CA LYS A 538 -28.88 12.24 25.53
C LYS A 538 -28.75 11.12 26.55
N THR A 539 -27.91 10.12 26.26
CA THR A 539 -27.73 8.93 27.09
C THR A 539 -26.24 8.63 27.28
N ASN A 540 -25.70 7.75 26.46
CA ASN A 540 -24.30 7.34 26.47
C ASN A 540 -23.64 7.80 25.16
N ARG A 541 -22.60 8.63 25.24
CA ARG A 541 -21.97 9.19 24.07
C ARG A 541 -21.37 8.13 23.13
N TYR A 542 -20.82 7.04 23.67
CA TYR A 542 -20.30 5.93 22.87
C TYR A 542 -21.42 5.24 22.06
N GLU A 543 -22.56 4.95 22.72
CA GLU A 543 -23.69 4.33 22.02
C GLU A 543 -24.26 5.22 20.92
N GLU A 544 -24.32 6.54 21.15
CA GLU A 544 -24.74 7.49 20.12
C GLU A 544 -23.70 7.63 19.02
N ALA A 545 -22.41 7.59 19.35
CA ALA A 545 -21.31 7.65 18.38
C ALA A 545 -21.30 6.46 17.39
N LYS A 546 -21.89 5.33 17.72
CA LYS A 546 -22.05 4.19 16.78
C LYS A 546 -22.78 4.60 15.48
N GLN A 547 -23.58 5.66 15.52
CA GLN A 547 -24.21 6.21 14.31
C GLN A 547 -23.17 6.78 13.29
N ALA A 548 -21.92 7.00 13.70
CA ALA A 548 -20.83 7.36 12.79
C ALA A 548 -20.62 6.30 11.67
N SER A 549 -21.05 5.06 11.91
CA SER A 549 -21.08 4.00 10.88
C SER A 549 -21.96 4.35 9.67
N LYS A 550 -22.87 5.30 9.82
CA LYS A 550 -23.68 5.86 8.74
C LYS A 550 -23.00 7.01 7.98
N GLY A 551 -21.79 7.39 8.40
CA GLY A 551 -20.99 8.45 7.78
C GLY A 551 -21.34 9.88 8.19
N ALA A 552 -22.61 10.18 8.40
CA ALA A 552 -23.09 11.42 9.03
C ALA A 552 -24.34 11.14 9.86
N TYR A 553 -24.47 11.81 11.00
CA TYR A 553 -25.62 11.63 11.90
C TYR A 553 -25.87 12.88 12.75
N THR A 554 -27.06 12.97 13.30
CA THR A 554 -27.50 14.11 14.11
C THR A 554 -27.00 14.00 15.55
N ILE A 555 -26.22 15.01 15.99
CA ILE A 555 -25.77 15.16 17.38
C ILE A 555 -26.86 15.79 18.25
N GLU A 556 -27.43 16.91 17.78
CA GLU A 556 -28.55 17.57 18.44
C GLU A 556 -29.71 17.75 17.48
N GLU A 557 -30.82 17.18 17.82
CA GLU A 557 -32.05 17.20 17.02
C GLU A 557 -32.88 18.42 17.32
N CYS A 558 -33.49 18.96 16.26
CA CYS A 558 -34.55 19.99 16.33
C CYS A 558 -35.66 19.59 15.36
N GLU A 559 -36.91 19.53 15.83
CA GLU A 559 -38.06 19.05 15.04
C GLU A 559 -38.31 19.91 13.79
N ASN A 560 -38.14 21.23 13.91
CA ASN A 560 -38.31 22.20 12.80
C ASN A 560 -37.07 23.11 12.72
N PRO A 561 -35.93 22.62 12.24
CA PRO A 561 -34.70 23.41 12.23
C PRO A 561 -34.80 24.57 11.22
N ALA A 562 -34.47 25.76 11.65
CA ALA A 562 -34.27 26.91 10.76
C ALA A 562 -32.97 26.79 9.98
N VAL A 563 -32.00 26.07 10.55
CA VAL A 563 -30.68 25.81 9.95
C VAL A 563 -30.10 24.48 10.44
N ILE A 564 -29.33 23.81 9.59
CA ILE A 564 -28.53 22.67 9.94
C ILE A 564 -27.06 23.08 9.91
N LEU A 565 -26.36 22.79 11.00
CA LEU A 565 -24.92 22.99 11.12
C LEU A 565 -24.22 21.64 10.89
N VAL A 566 -23.24 21.57 9.98
CA VAL A 566 -22.56 20.34 9.62
C VAL A 566 -21.05 20.52 9.58
N ALA A 567 -20.31 19.58 10.19
CA ALA A 567 -18.86 19.53 10.19
C ALA A 567 -18.36 18.10 10.38
N SER A 568 -17.06 17.89 10.17
CA SER A 568 -16.29 16.72 10.61
C SER A 568 -15.24 17.14 11.63
N GLY A 569 -14.75 16.19 12.43
CA GLY A 569 -13.62 16.45 13.34
C GLY A 569 -13.93 17.51 14.41
N SER A 570 -12.89 18.23 14.80
CA SER A 570 -12.95 19.21 15.91
C SER A 570 -13.94 20.37 15.70
N GLU A 571 -14.31 20.65 14.46
CA GLU A 571 -15.22 21.73 14.13
C GLU A 571 -16.66 21.48 14.59
N VAL A 572 -17.04 20.20 14.82
CA VAL A 572 -18.37 19.87 15.37
C VAL A 572 -18.55 20.49 16.76
N ALA A 573 -17.53 20.43 17.62
CA ALA A 573 -17.58 21.08 18.94
C ALA A 573 -17.72 22.60 18.84
N SER A 574 -17.07 23.25 17.86
CA SER A 574 -17.22 24.68 17.59
C SER A 574 -18.65 25.02 17.14
N LEU A 575 -19.28 24.13 16.31
CA LEU A 575 -20.68 24.31 15.91
C LEU A 575 -21.66 24.21 17.09
N VAL A 576 -21.38 23.33 18.06
CA VAL A 576 -22.19 23.24 19.30
C VAL A 576 -22.17 24.56 20.05
N GLU A 577 -20.99 25.19 20.18
CA GLU A 577 -20.85 26.49 20.82
C GLU A 577 -21.61 27.62 20.05
N GLY A 578 -21.49 27.63 18.72
CA GLY A 578 -22.22 28.57 17.87
C GLY A 578 -23.73 28.38 17.94
N ALA A 579 -24.22 27.16 18.03
CA ALA A 579 -25.64 26.84 18.16
C ALA A 579 -26.25 27.37 19.47
N VAL A 580 -25.47 27.39 20.56
CA VAL A 580 -25.94 28.03 21.83
C VAL A 580 -26.29 29.48 21.59
N LEU A 581 -25.42 30.26 20.90
CA LEU A 581 -25.69 31.68 20.63
C LEU A 581 -26.91 31.89 19.72
N LEU A 582 -27.09 31.04 18.70
CA LEU A 582 -28.25 31.10 17.81
C LEU A 582 -29.56 30.84 18.55
N ARG A 583 -29.57 29.93 19.50
CA ARG A 583 -30.73 29.62 20.32
C ARG A 583 -31.03 30.70 21.36
N GLU A 584 -30.00 31.16 22.09
CA GLU A 584 -30.15 32.11 23.19
C GLU A 584 -30.52 33.53 22.71
N ARG A 585 -29.91 34.01 21.61
CA ARG A 585 -30.10 35.37 21.12
C ARG A 585 -31.33 35.53 20.23
N ASP A 586 -31.60 34.52 19.37
CA ASP A 586 -32.65 34.63 18.34
C ASP A 586 -33.74 33.55 18.45
N GLY A 587 -33.66 32.63 19.39
CA GLY A 587 -34.61 31.52 19.52
C GLY A 587 -34.68 30.59 18.33
N LEU A 588 -33.59 30.51 17.53
CA LEU A 588 -33.56 29.71 16.31
C LEU A 588 -33.54 28.22 16.64
N GLY A 589 -34.34 27.42 15.92
CA GLY A 589 -34.22 25.98 15.88
C GLY A 589 -32.95 25.56 15.12
N VAL A 590 -32.07 24.85 15.77
CA VAL A 590 -30.76 24.43 15.18
C VAL A 590 -30.57 22.93 15.33
N ARG A 591 -30.36 22.26 14.20
CA ARG A 591 -29.88 20.87 14.17
C ARG A 591 -28.35 20.83 13.98
N ILE A 592 -27.64 19.93 14.67
CA ILE A 592 -26.20 19.77 14.54
C ILE A 592 -25.92 18.36 14.02
N VAL A 593 -25.07 18.27 13.00
CA VAL A 593 -24.67 17.01 12.34
C VAL A 593 -23.16 16.83 12.42
N SER A 594 -22.71 15.67 12.91
CA SER A 594 -21.35 15.20 12.75
C SER A 594 -21.28 14.36 11.48
N ALA A 595 -20.30 14.63 10.60
CA ALA A 595 -20.10 13.94 9.34
C ALA A 595 -18.67 13.38 9.25
N PRO A 596 -18.30 12.38 10.06
CA PRO A 596 -16.95 11.82 10.06
C PRO A 596 -16.53 11.18 8.73
N SER A 597 -17.48 10.71 7.90
CA SER A 597 -17.20 10.10 6.60
C SER A 597 -18.27 10.48 5.56
N GLU A 598 -17.91 11.33 4.61
CA GLU A 598 -18.83 11.67 3.51
C GLU A 598 -19.12 10.45 2.63
N GLY A 599 -18.12 9.58 2.38
CA GLY A 599 -18.27 8.39 1.55
C GLY A 599 -19.28 7.42 2.12
N LEU A 600 -19.20 7.07 3.40
CA LEU A 600 -20.19 6.21 4.05
C LEU A 600 -21.58 6.83 4.07
N PHE A 601 -21.68 8.16 4.23
CA PHE A 601 -22.98 8.84 4.18
C PHE A 601 -23.62 8.77 2.81
N ARG A 602 -22.86 8.88 1.74
CA ARG A 602 -23.35 8.80 0.35
C ARG A 602 -23.82 7.39 -0.02
N GLU A 603 -23.33 6.35 0.65
CA GLU A 603 -23.77 4.97 0.48
C GLU A 603 -25.10 4.66 1.17
N GLN A 604 -25.55 5.52 2.09
CA GLN A 604 -26.84 5.36 2.73
C GLN A 604 -27.98 5.61 1.70
N ASP A 605 -29.14 5.00 1.97
CA ASP A 605 -30.32 5.28 1.17
C ASP A 605 -30.75 6.74 1.27
N LYS A 606 -31.49 7.21 0.27
CA LYS A 606 -31.91 8.61 0.21
C LYS A 606 -32.80 9.05 1.38
N THR A 607 -33.59 8.11 1.92
CA THR A 607 -34.46 8.39 3.07
C THR A 607 -33.62 8.75 4.30
N TYR A 608 -32.54 7.97 4.55
CA TYR A 608 -31.62 8.31 5.63
C TYR A 608 -30.88 9.62 5.36
N GLN A 609 -30.35 9.81 4.15
CA GLN A 609 -29.65 11.05 3.80
C GLN A 609 -30.55 12.29 4.01
N GLU A 610 -31.79 12.25 3.57
CA GLU A 610 -32.77 13.32 3.75
C GLU A 610 -33.23 13.48 5.21
N SER A 611 -33.25 12.43 6.00
CA SER A 611 -33.56 12.52 7.43
C SER A 611 -32.50 13.30 8.19
N VAL A 612 -31.22 13.17 7.81
CA VAL A 612 -30.08 13.87 8.44
C VAL A 612 -29.89 15.27 7.85
N LEU A 613 -29.86 15.39 6.51
CA LEU A 613 -29.59 16.61 5.74
C LEU A 613 -30.73 16.93 4.75
N PRO A 614 -31.95 17.23 5.22
CA PRO A 614 -33.08 17.53 4.34
C PRO A 614 -32.79 18.68 3.36
N VAL A 615 -33.23 18.52 2.12
CA VAL A 615 -32.92 19.47 1.03
C VAL A 615 -33.44 20.88 1.31
N ASN A 616 -34.61 20.97 1.90
CA ASN A 616 -35.34 22.23 2.08
C ASN A 616 -34.88 23.10 3.26
N VAL A 617 -33.90 22.66 4.06
CA VAL A 617 -33.38 23.40 5.19
C VAL A 617 -32.03 23.99 4.85
N PRO A 618 -31.80 25.30 5.07
CA PRO A 618 -30.47 25.91 4.89
C PRO A 618 -29.40 25.20 5.68
N LYS A 619 -28.21 25.03 5.10
CA LYS A 619 -27.08 24.34 5.72
C LYS A 619 -25.89 25.26 5.86
N PHE A 620 -25.28 25.28 7.02
CA PHE A 620 -24.01 25.93 7.28
C PHE A 620 -22.92 24.91 7.60
N GLY A 621 -21.85 24.91 6.83
CA GLY A 621 -20.68 24.06 7.02
C GLY A 621 -19.53 24.81 7.70
N LEU A 622 -18.80 24.11 8.58
CA LEU A 622 -17.55 24.61 9.17
C LEU A 622 -16.44 23.57 8.93
N THR A 623 -15.34 23.99 8.30
CA THR A 623 -14.17 23.14 8.07
C THR A 623 -12.88 23.91 8.31
N ALA A 624 -11.93 23.32 9.00
CA ALA A 624 -10.59 23.89 9.17
C ALA A 624 -9.69 23.73 7.91
N GLY A 625 -10.23 23.19 6.83
CA GLY A 625 -9.62 23.10 5.51
C GLY A 625 -10.32 24.00 4.48
N LEU A 626 -10.17 23.68 3.21
CA LEU A 626 -10.85 24.37 2.11
C LEU A 626 -12.37 24.17 2.17
N PRO A 627 -13.19 25.22 1.88
CA PRO A 627 -14.66 25.10 1.86
C PRO A 627 -15.19 23.99 0.94
N VAL A 628 -14.49 23.64 -0.14
CA VAL A 628 -14.86 22.57 -1.05
C VAL A 628 -15.00 21.21 -0.36
N THR A 629 -14.31 21.00 0.74
CA THR A 629 -14.35 19.76 1.54
C THR A 629 -15.77 19.38 1.97
N LEU A 630 -16.63 20.36 2.29
CA LEU A 630 -18.00 20.12 2.74
C LEU A 630 -19.06 20.41 1.67
N ARG A 631 -18.66 20.79 0.45
CA ARG A 631 -19.62 21.20 -0.58
C ARG A 631 -20.63 20.08 -0.91
N GLY A 632 -20.19 18.84 -0.88
CA GLY A 632 -21.05 17.68 -1.13
C GLY A 632 -22.16 17.46 -0.09
N LEU A 633 -21.94 17.89 1.15
CA LEU A 633 -22.91 17.78 2.26
C LEU A 633 -23.79 19.03 2.38
N VAL A 634 -23.21 20.20 2.17
CA VAL A 634 -23.88 21.50 2.35
C VAL A 634 -24.72 21.87 1.12
N GLY A 635 -24.26 21.50 -0.07
CA GLY A 635 -24.90 21.88 -1.33
C GLY A 635 -24.61 23.34 -1.76
N ASP A 636 -25.06 23.72 -2.96
CA ASP A 636 -24.75 25.02 -3.56
C ASP A 636 -25.48 26.18 -2.89
N SER A 637 -26.65 25.93 -2.31
CA SER A 637 -27.47 26.95 -1.61
C SER A 637 -27.03 27.22 -0.18
N GLY A 638 -26.14 26.41 0.38
CA GLY A 638 -25.64 26.59 1.74
C GLY A 638 -24.36 27.43 1.81
N ALA A 639 -24.00 27.88 3.02
CA ALA A 639 -22.76 28.59 3.28
C ALA A 639 -21.73 27.70 3.97
N ILE A 640 -20.47 27.93 3.69
CA ILE A 640 -19.36 27.19 4.32
C ILE A 640 -18.30 28.19 4.77
N TRP A 641 -17.94 28.14 6.05
CA TRP A 641 -16.75 28.80 6.56
C TRP A 641 -15.58 27.86 6.59
N GLY A 642 -14.46 28.27 6.04
CA GLY A 642 -13.22 27.48 5.95
C GLY A 642 -12.03 28.37 5.60
N LEU A 643 -10.85 27.75 5.51
CA LEU A 643 -9.64 28.46 5.10
C LEU A 643 -9.59 28.61 3.58
N SER A 644 -9.13 29.76 3.10
CA SER A 644 -8.86 30.03 1.68
C SER A 644 -7.39 30.27 1.40
N SER A 645 -6.54 30.19 2.41
CA SER A 645 -5.09 30.40 2.34
C SER A 645 -4.38 29.45 3.28
N PHE A 646 -3.05 29.33 3.15
CA PHE A 646 -2.22 28.70 4.15
C PHE A 646 -2.43 29.33 5.53
N GLY A 647 -2.18 28.56 6.60
CA GLY A 647 -2.31 29.01 7.97
C GLY A 647 -1.18 29.93 8.44
N PHE A 648 -1.10 30.13 9.75
CA PHE A 648 -0.16 31.05 10.39
C PHE A 648 0.44 30.43 11.66
N SER A 649 1.64 30.87 12.05
CA SER A 649 2.28 30.47 13.29
C SER A 649 1.81 31.32 14.47
N ALA A 650 1.05 30.71 15.37
CA ALA A 650 0.61 31.30 16.63
C ALA A 650 0.03 30.20 17.54
N PRO A 651 -0.17 30.43 18.86
CA PRO A 651 -0.99 29.57 19.69
C PRO A 651 -2.36 29.29 19.05
N TYR A 652 -2.87 28.08 19.16
CA TYR A 652 -4.07 27.66 18.40
C TYR A 652 -5.34 28.48 18.76
N ASP A 653 -5.46 28.93 20.00
CA ASP A 653 -6.57 29.79 20.47
C ASP A 653 -6.49 31.20 19.84
N VAL A 654 -5.28 31.72 19.60
CA VAL A 654 -5.09 32.95 18.82
C VAL A 654 -5.50 32.74 17.38
N LEU A 655 -5.12 31.59 16.78
CA LEU A 655 -5.51 31.26 15.42
C LEU A 655 -7.02 31.09 15.28
N ASP A 656 -7.71 30.47 16.24
CA ASP A 656 -9.17 30.40 16.26
C ASP A 656 -9.82 31.77 16.18
N GLN A 657 -9.31 32.75 16.94
CA GLN A 657 -9.80 34.13 16.94
C GLN A 657 -9.52 34.83 15.60
N GLN A 658 -8.28 34.76 15.12
CA GLN A 658 -7.85 35.48 13.92
C GLN A 658 -8.46 34.91 12.64
N LEU A 659 -8.70 33.60 12.57
CA LEU A 659 -9.25 32.89 11.41
C LEU A 659 -10.77 32.74 11.49
N GLY A 660 -11.39 33.23 12.59
CA GLY A 660 -12.85 33.26 12.75
C GLY A 660 -13.47 31.89 13.09
N PHE A 661 -12.74 31.00 13.72
CA PHE A 661 -13.30 29.72 14.23
C PHE A 661 -13.85 29.91 15.64
N THR A 662 -14.74 30.88 15.79
CA THR A 662 -15.34 31.26 17.06
C THR A 662 -16.88 31.17 17.01
N ALA A 663 -17.52 30.94 18.16
CA ALA A 663 -18.96 30.88 18.26
C ALA A 663 -19.65 32.17 17.72
N GLU A 664 -19.02 33.34 17.94
CA GLU A 664 -19.52 34.63 17.46
C GLU A 664 -19.51 34.72 15.92
N ASN A 665 -18.43 34.26 15.27
CA ASN A 665 -18.39 34.25 13.82
C ASN A 665 -19.37 33.23 13.22
N ILE A 666 -19.48 32.03 13.82
CA ILE A 666 -20.49 31.05 13.41
C ILE A 666 -21.88 31.65 13.46
N TYR A 667 -22.21 32.32 14.57
CA TYR A 667 -23.49 33.07 14.72
C TYR A 667 -23.69 34.09 13.58
N ALA A 668 -22.67 34.92 13.32
CA ALA A 668 -22.75 35.97 12.29
C ALA A 668 -22.93 35.37 10.88
N GLN A 669 -22.20 34.32 10.53
CA GLN A 669 -22.29 33.68 9.22
C GLN A 669 -23.64 32.98 9.00
N VAL A 670 -24.16 32.30 10.02
CA VAL A 670 -25.50 31.69 9.96
C VAL A 670 -26.60 32.79 9.82
N LYS A 671 -26.47 33.89 10.54
CA LYS A 671 -27.41 35.02 10.37
C LYS A 671 -27.40 35.59 8.95
N ALA A 672 -26.20 35.70 8.35
CA ALA A 672 -26.06 36.13 6.95
C ALA A 672 -26.66 35.13 5.97
N LEU A 673 -26.57 33.82 6.23
CA LEU A 673 -27.18 32.78 5.41
C LEU A 673 -28.72 32.83 5.45
N LEU A 674 -29.30 33.21 6.61
CA LEU A 674 -30.77 33.24 6.82
C LEU A 674 -31.41 34.56 6.45
N ALA A 675 -30.63 35.61 6.19
CA ALA A 675 -31.12 36.94 5.77
C ALA A 675 -31.52 36.96 4.29
#